data_ca8a200e051503089fd2f524f57e17d5
#
_entry.id   ca8a200e051503089fd2f524f57e17d5
#
_cell.length_a   1.000
_cell.length_b   1.000
_cell.length_c   1.000
_cell.angle_alpha   90.00
_cell.angle_beta   90.00
_cell.angle_gamma   90.00
#
_symmetry.space_group_name_H-M   'P 1'
#
loop_
_entity.id
_entity.type
_entity.pdbx_description
1 polymer ?
#
loop_
_entity_poly.entity_id
_entity_poly.type
_entity_poly.pdbx_seq_one_letter_code
_entity_poly.pdbx_strand_id
1 'polypeptide(L)'
;MQTGRKQRLEDCRLMRTLKCGFYLAVLGCSFSLLTAQTNTPALTPHLYLSDADVARLRHQAGIPALAAAYADLETKTNRSVDAWLKKYPVPPAPRSTGELVATGKRDHPSPDFRTIAAAYALHPTPVLGWVLREKLMAAIGVRQINNYWFNDGIHEGEASMQFLEAYDLAAAAGLMSAEDKQAVKEELRRCAHFLQGWMLDSWWPDERFSQGYTWYYRSVYCLNFHIFATSMMGTIAMLYPDLPESPEWLRSAQSELPKLLFTEFGLDGAYGEGSIHYWSLSAHALLQFMVASRNLGVRDYFADPAMTDAMRRTLEWRINLTEPDGHVFAVGDSDRDTVGAEELIEGGKLLNEPTFVWAGRTIIERGRPGMIPDDPYELFHYDFSATATAPTDLSANHPFSGYGIFRSGWSAQDNYFLLKYGTTFIGRRENETGLVISGHAHADALELELCYKGIPITVDRGRVGRYQDWDTYGGYSKATIAHNTVGIGNPWGYDRLDGLYAEHVKQHGKEFLYETSQNDIGRADTELRAYGDVGQIGIISAKLKTYDHVSQQRSVVWFRDLGVAVVSDQMESDRVQPYEWYLNPAGNLLAHGKALTFGDDVARLDVVPITPGDETVQTVPQGDPRLPPYYFGLRPTEAPGGWSPKNREDNFTLLVLKKNAQSTDFLNVLVPYENDSPFAVSAMGAKGAMLTGKDTTLLVTSGGNDHVTLSTDGSFAVARLDQGSLSSYALHHGFNLELGNEELMKVELLSKPWEPFFDSAVTGAVSLAEHRASFSFPLSPMDKGLIMFSPKVKEGEEQPLPLQVAVSFRVNEKPKRIVALRSATETPKLDDPAFDRLTVPWKNDPHQGHYLREPLDFTWDAEKKLVTVILDVGIRQLVWE
;
A
#
# COMPACT_ATOMS: atom_id res chain seq x y z
N MET A 1 39.90 -34.23 40.92
CA MET A 1 39.11 -32.93 40.93
C MET A 1 38.06 -32.78 39.85
N GLN A 2 37.67 -33.80 39.14
CA GLN A 2 36.64 -33.73 38.07
C GLN A 2 35.28 -34.33 38.47
N THR A 3 35.16 -35.05 39.56
CA THR A 3 33.92 -35.66 40.01
C THR A 3 33.01 -34.74 40.83
N GLY A 4 33.53 -33.68 41.47
CA GLY A 4 32.78 -32.77 42.30
C GLY A 4 31.99 -31.68 41.52
N ARG A 5 32.33 -31.45 40.24
CA ARG A 5 31.67 -30.43 39.39
C ARG A 5 30.39 -30.93 38.69
N LYS A 6 30.31 -32.24 38.41
CA LYS A 6 29.11 -32.85 37.80
C LYS A 6 27.95 -32.94 38.79
N GLN A 7 28.21 -33.25 40.04
CA GLN A 7 27.19 -33.37 41.07
C GLN A 7 26.55 -32.03 41.45
N ARG A 8 27.32 -30.94 41.46
CA ARG A 8 26.79 -29.57 41.68
C ARG A 8 25.93 -29.05 40.51
N LEU A 9 26.18 -29.52 39.30
CA LEU A 9 25.36 -29.14 38.13
C LEU A 9 24.02 -29.90 38.05
N GLU A 10 23.98 -31.13 38.53
CA GLU A 10 22.77 -31.93 38.64
C GLU A 10 21.87 -31.44 39.79
N ASP A 11 22.43 -31.09 40.94
CA ASP A 11 21.69 -30.51 42.07
C ASP A 11 21.09 -29.12 41.72
N CYS A 12 21.79 -28.30 40.92
CA CYS A 12 21.23 -27.02 40.39
C CYS A 12 20.13 -27.24 39.36
N ARG A 13 20.18 -28.29 38.55
CA ARG A 13 19.09 -28.65 37.64
C ARG A 13 17.88 -29.17 38.37
N LEU A 14 18.07 -30.02 39.36
CA LEU A 14 16.95 -30.55 40.14
C LEU A 14 16.25 -29.49 40.98
N MET A 15 16.98 -28.51 41.53
CA MET A 15 16.37 -27.39 42.27
C MET A 15 15.67 -26.39 41.35
N ARG A 16 16.11 -26.20 40.07
CA ARG A 16 15.37 -25.40 39.07
C ARG A 16 14.11 -26.12 38.65
N THR A 17 14.14 -27.40 38.38
CA THR A 17 12.97 -28.20 37.99
C THR A 17 11.91 -28.26 39.09
N LEU A 18 12.33 -28.35 40.36
CA LEU A 18 11.41 -28.34 41.51
C LEU A 18 10.81 -26.96 41.81
N LYS A 19 11.54 -25.84 41.56
CA LYS A 19 10.99 -24.50 41.74
C LYS A 19 10.06 -24.11 40.58
N CYS A 20 10.37 -24.44 39.32
CA CYS A 20 9.46 -24.29 38.20
C CYS A 20 8.22 -25.20 38.34
N GLY A 21 8.37 -26.40 38.82
CA GLY A 21 7.24 -27.32 39.05
C GLY A 21 6.26 -26.83 40.12
N PHE A 22 6.74 -26.12 41.14
CA PHE A 22 5.86 -25.60 42.21
C PHE A 22 5.08 -24.34 41.77
N TYR A 23 5.68 -23.48 40.91
CA TYR A 23 4.97 -22.33 40.31
C TYR A 23 4.03 -22.74 39.17
N LEU A 24 4.43 -23.72 38.35
CA LEU A 24 3.55 -24.32 37.35
C LEU A 24 2.40 -25.12 37.99
N ALA A 25 2.59 -25.75 39.15
CA ALA A 25 1.50 -26.41 39.84
C ALA A 25 0.48 -25.43 40.46
N VAL A 26 0.91 -24.21 40.85
CA VAL A 26 -0.02 -23.18 41.33
C VAL A 26 -0.76 -22.50 40.18
N LEU A 27 -0.13 -22.34 39.00
CA LEU A 27 -0.76 -21.86 37.80
C LEU A 27 -1.53 -22.96 37.03
N GLY A 28 -0.98 -24.17 36.93
CA GLY A 28 -1.58 -25.29 36.23
C GLY A 28 -2.80 -25.90 36.95
N CYS A 29 -2.86 -25.85 38.25
CA CYS A 29 -4.07 -26.25 39.03
C CYS A 29 -5.24 -25.24 38.86
N SER A 30 -4.97 -23.99 38.47
CA SER A 30 -6.01 -23.00 38.15
C SER A 30 -6.66 -23.23 36.79
N PHE A 31 -5.97 -23.87 35.85
CA PHE A 31 -6.51 -24.12 34.50
C PHE A 31 -7.46 -25.33 34.43
N SER A 32 -7.37 -26.30 35.32
CA SER A 32 -8.18 -27.53 35.24
C SER A 32 -9.48 -27.48 36.11
N LEU A 33 -9.74 -26.39 36.80
CA LEU A 33 -10.85 -26.27 37.75
C LEU A 33 -11.81 -25.10 37.47
N LEU A 34 -11.76 -24.46 36.37
CA LEU A 34 -12.60 -23.31 36.02
C LEU A 34 -13.65 -23.62 34.94
N THR A 35 -14.42 -24.71 35.14
CA THR A 35 -15.81 -24.77 34.69
C THR A 35 -16.80 -24.23 35.72
N ALA A 36 -16.33 -23.68 36.82
CA ALA A 36 -17.17 -22.91 37.72
C ALA A 36 -17.34 -21.50 37.15
N GLN A 37 -18.56 -21.13 36.81
CA GLN A 37 -18.96 -19.74 36.54
C GLN A 37 -18.53 -18.88 37.76
N THR A 38 -17.28 -18.41 37.75
CA THR A 38 -16.90 -17.32 38.63
C THR A 38 -17.50 -16.07 38.05
N ASN A 39 -18.31 -15.34 38.79
CA ASN A 39 -18.68 -13.96 38.51
C ASN A 39 -17.39 -13.13 38.49
N THR A 40 -16.67 -13.16 37.35
CA THR A 40 -15.57 -12.25 37.08
C THR A 40 -16.20 -10.87 37.03
N PRO A 41 -15.73 -9.88 37.82
CA PRO A 41 -16.27 -8.53 37.73
C PRO A 41 -16.20 -8.09 36.27
N ALA A 42 -17.29 -7.51 35.76
CA ALA A 42 -17.32 -6.93 34.45
C ALA A 42 -16.26 -5.84 34.41
N LEU A 43 -15.31 -5.93 33.47
CA LEU A 43 -14.46 -4.82 33.13
C LEU A 43 -15.31 -3.92 32.23
N THR A 44 -15.39 -2.66 32.56
CA THR A 44 -16.11 -1.66 31.75
C THR A 44 -15.12 -0.62 31.22
N PRO A 45 -14.24 -0.99 30.28
CA PRO A 45 -13.43 -0.03 29.56
C PRO A 45 -14.38 0.93 28.83
N HIS A 46 -14.00 2.19 28.69
CA HIS A 46 -14.91 3.19 28.15
C HIS A 46 -14.25 4.14 27.15
N LEU A 47 -12.93 4.04 26.95
CA LEU A 47 -12.22 4.85 25.99
C LEU A 47 -12.17 4.18 24.61
N TYR A 48 -11.49 3.05 24.50
CA TYR A 48 -11.28 2.33 23.23
C TYR A 48 -12.05 1.01 23.15
N LEU A 49 -12.18 0.31 24.27
CA LEU A 49 -12.77 -1.02 24.34
C LEU A 49 -14.13 -0.99 25.05
N SER A 50 -14.94 -2.00 24.78
CA SER A 50 -16.19 -2.29 25.50
C SER A 50 -16.09 -3.62 26.25
N ASP A 51 -17.03 -3.86 27.15
CA ASP A 51 -17.18 -5.18 27.81
C ASP A 51 -17.32 -6.32 26.77
N ALA A 52 -17.96 -6.02 25.62
CA ALA A 52 -18.10 -6.98 24.54
C ALA A 52 -16.75 -7.32 23.87
N ASP A 53 -15.85 -6.37 23.74
CA ASP A 53 -14.51 -6.60 23.19
C ASP A 53 -13.66 -7.48 24.12
N VAL A 54 -13.74 -7.23 25.43
CA VAL A 54 -13.07 -8.06 26.45
C VAL A 54 -13.68 -9.48 26.49
N ALA A 55 -15.00 -9.61 26.39
CA ALA A 55 -15.67 -10.91 26.32
C ALA A 55 -15.28 -11.68 25.05
N ARG A 56 -15.19 -10.99 23.92
CA ARG A 56 -14.72 -11.54 22.64
C ARG A 56 -13.27 -12.02 22.74
N LEU A 57 -12.36 -11.24 23.32
CA LEU A 57 -10.96 -11.64 23.53
C LEU A 57 -10.89 -13.00 24.26
N ARG A 58 -11.69 -13.18 25.33
CA ARG A 58 -11.73 -14.43 26.07
C ARG A 58 -12.30 -15.60 25.26
N HIS A 59 -13.32 -15.35 24.46
CA HIS A 59 -13.94 -16.37 23.61
C HIS A 59 -12.98 -16.82 22.50
N GLN A 60 -12.23 -15.91 21.93
CA GLN A 60 -11.31 -16.17 20.81
C GLN A 60 -10.05 -16.95 21.21
N ALA A 61 -9.74 -17.06 22.50
CA ALA A 61 -8.60 -17.86 22.98
C ALA A 61 -8.67 -19.34 22.55
N GLY A 62 -9.86 -19.83 22.20
CA GLY A 62 -10.07 -21.19 21.67
C GLY A 62 -9.98 -21.32 20.17
N ILE A 63 -9.74 -20.25 19.40
CA ILE A 63 -9.66 -20.29 17.94
C ILE A 63 -8.29 -20.78 17.50
N PRO A 64 -8.19 -21.88 16.69
CA PRO A 64 -6.90 -22.46 16.31
C PRO A 64 -5.95 -21.48 15.57
N ALA A 65 -6.50 -20.61 14.73
CA ALA A 65 -5.73 -19.60 14.00
C ALA A 65 -5.01 -18.60 14.93
N LEU A 66 -5.54 -18.38 16.13
CA LEU A 66 -4.99 -17.45 17.13
C LEU A 66 -4.21 -18.15 18.23
N ALA A 67 -4.10 -19.48 18.24
CA ALA A 67 -3.49 -20.25 19.33
C ALA A 67 -2.04 -19.84 19.60
N ALA A 68 -1.27 -19.58 18.55
CA ALA A 68 0.13 -19.14 18.68
C ALA A 68 0.23 -17.75 19.32
N ALA A 69 -0.64 -16.82 18.95
CA ALA A 69 -0.69 -15.46 19.48
C ALA A 69 -1.03 -15.46 20.99
N TYR A 70 -2.01 -16.27 21.41
CA TYR A 70 -2.34 -16.41 22.84
C TYR A 70 -1.22 -17.09 23.65
N ALA A 71 -0.54 -18.09 23.08
CA ALA A 71 0.63 -18.71 23.72
C ALA A 71 1.81 -17.75 23.86
N ASP A 72 2.02 -16.87 22.89
CA ASP A 72 3.03 -15.82 22.96
C ASP A 72 2.68 -14.75 23.98
N LEU A 73 1.41 -14.31 24.03
CA LEU A 73 0.90 -13.41 25.07
C LEU A 73 1.20 -13.97 26.46
N GLU A 74 0.92 -15.25 26.70
CA GLU A 74 1.22 -15.91 27.97
C GLU A 74 2.74 -15.91 28.26
N THR A 75 3.55 -16.25 27.26
CA THR A 75 5.02 -16.29 27.38
C THR A 75 5.62 -14.92 27.67
N LYS A 76 5.19 -13.90 26.92
CA LYS A 76 5.63 -12.51 27.12
C LYS A 76 5.20 -12.00 28.49
N THR A 77 3.95 -12.30 28.89
CA THR A 77 3.41 -11.93 30.22
C THR A 77 4.21 -12.55 31.35
N ASN A 78 4.44 -13.87 31.33
CA ASN A 78 5.20 -14.56 32.38
C ASN A 78 6.60 -13.99 32.49
N ARG A 79 7.29 -13.76 31.38
CA ARG A 79 8.63 -13.15 31.36
C ARG A 79 8.62 -11.75 31.99
N SER A 80 7.63 -10.93 31.66
CA SER A 80 7.51 -9.56 32.18
C SER A 80 7.20 -9.54 33.66
N VAL A 81 6.25 -10.39 34.11
CA VAL A 81 5.86 -10.52 35.53
C VAL A 81 7.04 -11.05 36.36
N ASP A 82 7.70 -12.10 35.91
CA ASP A 82 8.84 -12.67 36.62
C ASP A 82 9.99 -11.67 36.75
N ALA A 83 10.28 -10.93 35.66
CA ALA A 83 11.31 -9.89 35.69
C ALA A 83 10.96 -8.77 36.68
N TRP A 84 9.70 -8.36 36.71
CA TRP A 84 9.22 -7.35 37.65
C TRP A 84 9.28 -7.83 39.09
N LEU A 85 8.73 -9.02 39.41
CA LEU A 85 8.68 -9.58 40.75
C LEU A 85 10.08 -9.91 41.31
N LYS A 86 11.01 -10.30 40.45
CA LYS A 86 12.41 -10.52 40.84
C LYS A 86 13.08 -9.25 41.35
N LYS A 87 12.77 -8.10 40.72
CA LYS A 87 13.35 -6.80 41.08
C LYS A 87 12.54 -6.10 42.16
N TYR A 88 11.21 -6.24 42.11
CA TYR A 88 10.26 -5.60 42.99
C TYR A 88 9.30 -6.63 43.57
N PRO A 89 9.69 -7.41 44.61
CA PRO A 89 8.80 -8.37 45.24
C PRO A 89 7.52 -7.71 45.78
N VAL A 90 6.42 -8.43 45.79
CA VAL A 90 5.15 -7.97 46.34
C VAL A 90 5.35 -7.49 47.78
N PRO A 91 5.11 -6.23 48.09
CA PRO A 91 5.29 -5.70 49.45
C PRO A 91 4.08 -6.05 50.31
N PRO A 92 4.22 -6.00 51.64
CA PRO A 92 3.12 -6.25 52.58
C PRO A 92 1.99 -5.20 52.45
N ALA A 93 2.28 -3.99 51.96
CA ALA A 93 1.33 -2.93 51.63
C ALA A 93 1.62 -2.41 50.23
N PRO A 94 0.59 -1.96 49.46
CA PRO A 94 0.79 -1.36 48.16
C PRO A 94 1.77 -0.17 48.19
N ARG A 95 2.70 -0.12 47.22
CA ARG A 95 3.58 1.05 47.03
C ARG A 95 2.75 2.28 46.69
N SER A 96 3.16 3.42 47.21
CA SER A 96 2.55 4.72 46.87
C SER A 96 2.85 5.08 45.40
N THR A 97 2.01 5.94 44.81
CA THR A 97 2.19 6.52 43.46
C THR A 97 3.57 7.17 43.33
N GLY A 98 3.97 7.97 44.33
CA GLY A 98 5.26 8.67 44.34
C GLY A 98 6.47 7.72 44.35
N GLU A 99 6.41 6.60 45.10
CA GLU A 99 7.45 5.57 45.06
C GLU A 99 7.58 4.87 43.71
N LEU A 100 6.45 4.59 43.07
CA LEU A 100 6.45 3.94 41.74
C LEU A 100 6.98 4.88 40.64
N VAL A 101 6.58 6.13 40.64
CA VAL A 101 7.12 7.17 39.74
C VAL A 101 8.63 7.32 39.98
N ALA A 102 9.10 7.38 41.23
CA ALA A 102 10.52 7.43 41.55
C ALA A 102 11.27 6.15 41.10
N THR A 103 10.63 4.99 41.16
CA THR A 103 11.16 3.72 40.65
C THR A 103 11.36 3.80 39.13
N GLY A 104 10.38 4.34 38.41
CA GLY A 104 10.49 4.57 36.97
C GLY A 104 11.67 5.45 36.61
N LYS A 105 11.83 6.56 37.32
CA LYS A 105 12.96 7.50 37.15
C LYS A 105 14.33 6.87 37.37
N ARG A 106 14.43 5.97 38.33
CA ARG A 106 15.70 5.34 38.70
C ARG A 106 16.06 4.15 37.83
N ASP A 107 15.07 3.33 37.48
CA ASP A 107 15.29 1.96 37.04
C ASP A 107 14.92 1.71 35.59
N HIS A 108 14.21 2.66 34.91
CA HIS A 108 13.80 2.60 33.51
C HIS A 108 13.24 1.23 33.11
N PRO A 109 12.16 0.73 33.75
CA PRO A 109 11.61 -0.58 33.42
C PRO A 109 11.03 -0.59 32.00
N SER A 110 11.01 -1.79 31.40
CA SER A 110 10.40 -2.02 30.10
C SER A 110 8.92 -1.57 30.08
N PRO A 111 8.45 -0.88 29.01
CA PRO A 111 7.08 -0.38 28.86
C PRO A 111 6.09 -1.46 28.39
N ASP A 112 6.23 -2.70 28.80
CA ASP A 112 5.41 -3.86 28.41
C ASP A 112 4.05 -3.94 29.15
N PHE A 113 3.53 -2.80 29.59
CA PHE A 113 2.23 -2.71 30.29
C PHE A 113 1.04 -3.12 29.41
N ARG A 114 1.06 -2.91 28.08
CA ARG A 114 0.01 -3.37 27.15
C ARG A 114 -0.11 -4.90 27.18
N THR A 115 1.01 -5.61 27.13
CA THR A 115 1.06 -7.08 27.27
C THR A 115 0.42 -7.54 28.58
N ILE A 116 0.72 -6.86 29.69
CA ILE A 116 0.12 -7.21 30.99
C ILE A 116 -1.37 -6.86 31.01
N ALA A 117 -1.77 -5.75 30.40
CA ALA A 117 -3.18 -5.34 30.32
C ALA A 117 -4.00 -6.35 29.51
N ALA A 118 -3.51 -6.80 28.35
CA ALA A 118 -4.15 -7.84 27.55
C ALA A 118 -4.28 -9.17 28.33
N ALA A 119 -3.22 -9.59 29.00
CA ALA A 119 -3.25 -10.79 29.83
C ALA A 119 -4.19 -10.67 31.04
N TYR A 120 -4.25 -9.50 31.66
CA TYR A 120 -5.18 -9.23 32.75
C TYR A 120 -6.65 -9.25 32.28
N ALA A 121 -6.93 -8.67 31.12
CA ALA A 121 -8.28 -8.72 30.52
C ALA A 121 -8.68 -10.16 30.20
N LEU A 122 -7.73 -11.00 29.74
CA LEU A 122 -7.99 -12.41 29.46
C LEU A 122 -8.22 -13.22 30.74
N HIS A 123 -7.31 -13.10 31.72
CA HIS A 123 -7.29 -13.84 32.98
C HIS A 123 -6.96 -12.93 34.17
N PRO A 124 -7.93 -12.21 34.73
CA PRO A 124 -7.67 -11.28 35.82
C PRO A 124 -7.23 -12.02 37.07
N THR A 125 -5.99 -11.74 37.49
CA THR A 125 -5.44 -12.21 38.77
C THR A 125 -4.95 -11.05 39.62
N PRO A 126 -4.93 -11.15 40.94
CA PRO A 126 -4.43 -10.11 41.82
C PRO A 126 -2.98 -9.71 41.49
N VAL A 127 -2.14 -10.68 41.12
CA VAL A 127 -0.73 -10.44 40.77
C VAL A 127 -0.59 -9.64 39.48
N LEU A 128 -1.36 -10.02 38.44
CA LEU A 128 -1.35 -9.29 37.17
C LEU A 128 -1.85 -7.86 37.36
N GLY A 129 -2.95 -7.67 38.09
CA GLY A 129 -3.49 -6.34 38.38
C GLY A 129 -2.51 -5.47 39.15
N TRP A 130 -1.83 -6.04 40.14
CA TRP A 130 -0.80 -5.35 40.87
C TRP A 130 0.39 -4.95 40.00
N VAL A 131 0.93 -5.88 39.18
CA VAL A 131 2.05 -5.60 38.26
C VAL A 131 1.65 -4.56 37.22
N LEU A 132 0.44 -4.64 36.65
CA LEU A 132 -0.07 -3.68 35.69
C LEU A 132 -0.08 -2.25 36.25
N ARG A 133 -0.68 -2.07 37.45
CA ARG A 133 -0.68 -0.77 38.13
C ARG A 133 0.75 -0.24 38.35
N GLU A 134 1.63 -1.08 38.88
CA GLU A 134 3.00 -0.65 39.18
C GLU A 134 3.79 -0.26 37.94
N LYS A 135 3.64 -1.00 36.85
CA LYS A 135 4.31 -0.67 35.58
C LYS A 135 3.77 0.61 34.96
N LEU A 136 2.45 0.83 34.97
CA LEU A 136 1.86 2.06 34.52
C LEU A 136 2.38 3.28 35.30
N MET A 137 2.42 3.20 36.62
CA MET A 137 2.92 4.30 37.44
C MET A 137 4.44 4.49 37.26
N ALA A 138 5.21 3.42 37.11
CA ALA A 138 6.64 3.52 36.81
C ALA A 138 6.88 4.12 35.41
N ALA A 139 6.04 3.83 34.42
CA ALA A 139 6.13 4.41 33.08
C ALA A 139 6.04 5.95 33.11
N ILE A 140 5.20 6.54 33.97
CA ILE A 140 5.16 7.99 34.19
C ILE A 140 6.54 8.51 34.60
N GLY A 141 7.23 7.81 35.50
CA GLY A 141 8.57 8.19 35.93
C GLY A 141 9.60 8.14 34.82
N VAL A 142 9.55 7.11 33.97
CA VAL A 142 10.39 7.00 32.78
C VAL A 142 10.15 8.17 31.82
N ARG A 143 8.88 8.48 31.54
CA ARG A 143 8.48 9.57 30.64
C ARG A 143 8.96 10.93 31.14
N GLN A 144 8.97 11.17 32.45
CA GLN A 144 9.43 12.45 33.05
C GLN A 144 10.93 12.68 33.00
N ILE A 145 11.74 11.65 32.80
CA ILE A 145 13.21 11.76 32.72
C ILE A 145 13.69 11.69 31.27
N ASN A 146 13.08 10.82 30.49
CA ASN A 146 13.48 10.58 29.11
C ASN A 146 12.81 11.61 28.21
N ASN A 147 13.54 12.67 27.88
CA ASN A 147 13.17 13.51 26.74
C ASN A 147 13.12 12.72 25.42
N TYR A 148 13.46 11.44 25.44
CA TYR A 148 13.46 10.55 24.27
C TYR A 148 12.05 10.32 23.73
N TRP A 149 11.02 10.30 24.57
CA TRP A 149 9.62 10.17 24.17
C TRP A 149 9.03 11.47 23.61
N PHE A 150 9.66 12.61 23.87
CA PHE A 150 9.24 13.92 23.41
C PHE A 150 10.05 14.45 22.23
N ASN A 151 10.53 13.55 21.37
CA ASN A 151 11.29 13.98 20.20
C ASN A 151 10.40 14.55 19.10
N ASP A 152 9.20 13.95 18.92
CA ASP A 152 8.29 14.30 17.84
C ASP A 152 6.84 13.88 18.14
N GLY A 153 5.93 14.28 17.24
CA GLY A 153 4.49 14.05 17.40
C GLY A 153 4.09 12.58 17.30
N ILE A 154 4.80 11.76 16.50
CA ILE A 154 4.45 10.35 16.34
C ILE A 154 4.86 9.54 17.57
N HIS A 155 6.12 9.61 17.98
CA HIS A 155 6.60 8.81 19.11
C HIS A 155 5.89 9.17 20.42
N GLU A 156 5.65 10.45 20.70
CA GLU A 156 4.88 10.84 21.88
C GLU A 156 3.40 10.48 21.73
N GLY A 157 2.80 10.70 20.55
CA GLY A 157 1.42 10.33 20.29
C GLY A 157 1.18 8.83 20.43
N GLU A 158 2.00 8.01 19.80
CA GLU A 158 1.94 6.54 19.88
C GLU A 158 2.16 6.05 21.33
N ALA A 159 3.18 6.53 22.01
CA ALA A 159 3.46 6.16 23.39
C ALA A 159 2.32 6.56 24.34
N SER A 160 1.67 7.69 24.08
CA SER A 160 0.50 8.13 24.86
C SER A 160 -0.73 7.26 24.59
N MET A 161 -0.96 6.87 23.33
CA MET A 161 -2.04 5.96 22.95
C MET A 161 -1.85 4.59 23.61
N GLN A 162 -0.68 3.99 23.49
CA GLN A 162 -0.34 2.72 24.12
C GLN A 162 -0.49 2.76 25.65
N PHE A 163 -0.13 3.89 26.26
CA PHE A 163 -0.31 4.09 27.69
C PHE A 163 -1.79 4.18 28.06
N LEU A 164 -2.59 4.92 27.28
CA LEU A 164 -4.03 5.08 27.53
C LEU A 164 -4.80 3.78 27.37
N GLU A 165 -4.46 2.93 26.40
CA GLU A 165 -5.08 1.61 26.20
C GLU A 165 -4.94 0.72 27.44
N ALA A 166 -3.75 0.63 27.99
CA ALA A 166 -3.49 -0.14 29.19
C ALA A 166 -4.08 0.52 30.45
N TYR A 167 -4.05 1.85 30.52
CA TYR A 167 -4.62 2.61 31.63
C TYR A 167 -6.13 2.49 31.69
N ASP A 168 -6.81 2.54 30.55
CA ASP A 168 -8.28 2.40 30.48
C ASP A 168 -8.73 1.08 31.09
N LEU A 169 -8.09 -0.03 30.71
CA LEU A 169 -8.32 -1.35 31.31
C LEU A 169 -8.04 -1.40 32.81
N ALA A 170 -6.92 -0.82 33.24
CA ALA A 170 -6.56 -0.80 34.66
C ALA A 170 -7.51 0.05 35.49
N ALA A 171 -7.94 1.18 34.95
CA ALA A 171 -8.90 2.10 35.58
C ALA A 171 -10.30 1.47 35.69
N ALA A 172 -10.78 0.83 34.62
CA ALA A 172 -12.05 0.11 34.58
C ALA A 172 -12.07 -1.06 35.57
N ALA A 173 -10.95 -1.76 35.74
CA ALA A 173 -10.78 -2.84 36.70
C ALA A 173 -10.67 -2.36 38.16
N GLY A 174 -10.67 -1.07 38.40
CA GLY A 174 -10.53 -0.52 39.75
C GLY A 174 -9.14 -0.67 40.37
N LEU A 175 -8.11 -0.89 39.55
CA LEU A 175 -6.72 -1.07 40.01
C LEU A 175 -6.05 0.23 40.40
N MET A 176 -6.55 1.37 39.90
CA MET A 176 -5.94 2.69 40.06
C MET A 176 -6.55 3.45 41.23
N SER A 177 -5.69 3.89 42.16
CA SER A 177 -6.10 4.77 43.25
C SER A 177 -6.42 6.19 42.75
N ALA A 178 -7.04 7.02 43.60
CA ALA A 178 -7.28 8.42 43.24
C ALA A 178 -5.98 9.19 43.00
N GLU A 179 -4.91 8.90 43.75
CA GLU A 179 -3.59 9.47 43.58
C GLU A 179 -2.96 9.05 42.24
N ASP A 180 -3.09 7.75 41.86
CA ASP A 180 -2.64 7.24 40.56
C ASP A 180 -3.33 7.97 39.41
N LYS A 181 -4.67 8.08 39.45
CA LYS A 181 -5.49 8.77 38.45
C LYS A 181 -5.09 10.24 38.29
N GLN A 182 -4.79 10.92 39.42
CA GLN A 182 -4.31 12.30 39.36
C GLN A 182 -2.92 12.40 38.71
N ALA A 183 -2.00 11.51 39.04
CA ALA A 183 -0.67 11.47 38.44
C ALA A 183 -0.73 11.19 36.92
N VAL A 184 -1.62 10.30 36.49
CA VAL A 184 -1.87 10.04 35.06
C VAL A 184 -2.43 11.29 34.38
N LYS A 185 -3.41 11.97 34.98
CA LYS A 185 -4.00 13.20 34.44
C LYS A 185 -2.96 14.29 34.21
N GLU A 186 -2.08 14.51 35.19
CA GLU A 186 -1.02 15.52 35.09
C GLU A 186 0.02 15.15 34.02
N GLU A 187 0.37 13.87 33.90
CA GLU A 187 1.29 13.41 32.86
C GLU A 187 0.70 13.58 31.47
N LEU A 188 -0.55 13.17 31.26
CA LEU A 188 -1.23 13.30 29.97
C LEU A 188 -1.47 14.77 29.60
N ARG A 189 -1.75 15.63 30.59
CA ARG A 189 -1.80 17.09 30.37
C ARG A 189 -0.46 17.62 29.84
N ARG A 190 0.67 17.18 30.41
CA ARG A 190 2.01 17.52 29.94
C ARG A 190 2.26 17.04 28.52
N CYS A 191 1.80 15.81 28.18
CA CYS A 191 1.88 15.28 26.82
C CYS A 191 1.06 16.10 25.84
N ALA A 192 -0.18 16.45 26.19
CA ALA A 192 -1.06 17.24 25.33
C ALA A 192 -0.47 18.63 25.03
N HIS A 193 0.18 19.28 25.98
CA HIS A 193 0.90 20.53 25.72
C HIS A 193 2.05 20.36 24.72
N PHE A 194 2.80 19.26 24.81
CA PHE A 194 3.83 18.96 23.84
C PHE A 194 3.25 18.71 22.44
N LEU A 195 2.19 17.91 22.35
CA LEU A 195 1.50 17.61 21.09
C LEU A 195 0.83 18.84 20.47
N GLN A 196 0.33 19.78 21.31
CA GLN A 196 -0.19 21.06 20.86
C GLN A 196 0.89 21.88 20.15
N GLY A 197 2.12 21.90 20.66
CA GLY A 197 3.26 22.55 20.02
C GLY A 197 3.52 21.98 18.62
N TRP A 198 3.40 20.69 18.45
CA TRP A 198 3.52 20.03 17.14
C TRP A 198 2.44 20.43 16.14
N MET A 199 1.22 20.66 16.62
CA MET A 199 0.12 21.06 15.76
C MET A 199 0.17 22.54 15.37
N LEU A 200 0.52 23.41 16.31
CA LEU A 200 0.38 24.86 16.17
C LEU A 200 1.69 25.57 15.81
N ASP A 201 2.81 25.09 16.33
CA ASP A 201 4.11 25.69 16.14
C ASP A 201 4.95 24.95 15.11
N SER A 202 5.69 25.70 14.30
CA SER A 202 6.71 25.13 13.43
C SER A 202 7.85 24.56 14.27
N TRP A 203 7.83 23.29 14.49
CA TRP A 203 8.92 22.62 15.21
C TRP A 203 10.24 22.57 14.43
N TRP A 204 10.20 22.79 13.11
CA TRP A 204 11.42 22.98 12.35
C TRP A 204 11.97 24.36 12.63
N PRO A 205 13.14 24.46 13.28
CA PRO A 205 13.80 25.73 13.52
C PRO A 205 14.40 26.35 12.25
N ASP A 206 14.17 25.77 11.10
CA ASP A 206 14.72 26.23 9.84
C ASP A 206 13.90 27.42 9.33
N GLU A 207 14.53 28.60 9.27
CA GLU A 207 13.93 29.82 8.74
C GLU A 207 13.35 29.65 7.32
N ARG A 208 13.80 28.65 6.55
CA ARG A 208 13.23 28.30 5.25
C ARG A 208 11.77 27.88 5.34
N PHE A 209 11.32 27.34 6.46
CA PHE A 209 9.95 26.95 6.70
C PHE A 209 9.12 28.02 7.42
N SER A 210 9.73 29.04 8.02
CA SER A 210 9.05 30.11 8.71
C SER A 210 8.50 31.22 7.81
N GLN A 211 8.95 31.28 6.55
CA GLN A 211 8.57 32.31 5.60
C GLN A 211 7.36 31.90 4.75
N GLY A 212 6.19 31.88 5.35
CA GLY A 212 4.92 31.82 4.61
C GLY A 212 4.43 30.44 4.17
N TYR A 213 4.95 29.37 4.75
CA TYR A 213 4.38 28.06 4.55
C TYR A 213 3.10 27.91 5.36
N THR A 214 2.01 27.69 4.65
CA THR A 214 0.70 27.45 5.23
C THR A 214 0.69 26.12 6.00
N TRP A 215 -0.28 25.95 6.87
CA TRP A 215 -0.62 24.69 7.56
C TRP A 215 -0.48 23.45 6.67
N TYR A 216 -0.88 23.55 5.42
CA TYR A 216 -0.81 22.50 4.40
C TYR A 216 0.60 21.92 4.19
N TYR A 217 1.64 22.75 4.19
CA TYR A 217 3.01 22.29 4.00
C TYR A 217 3.56 21.49 5.19
N ARG A 218 3.11 21.79 6.39
CA ARG A 218 3.54 21.07 7.59
C ARG A 218 2.95 19.66 7.64
N SER A 219 1.68 19.52 7.27
CA SER A 219 1.04 18.20 7.17
C SER A 219 1.69 17.32 6.10
N VAL A 220 2.14 17.90 5.02
CA VAL A 220 2.74 17.20 3.87
C VAL A 220 4.06 16.48 4.19
N TYR A 221 4.89 17.03 5.07
CA TYR A 221 6.19 16.42 5.38
C TYR A 221 6.16 15.36 6.49
N CYS A 222 5.16 15.43 7.36
CA CYS A 222 5.09 14.61 8.56
C CYS A 222 3.63 14.26 8.89
N LEU A 223 2.94 13.63 7.94
CA LEU A 223 1.51 13.36 8.04
C LEU A 223 1.16 12.52 9.26
N ASN A 224 1.86 11.40 9.45
CA ASN A 224 1.70 10.53 10.59
C ASN A 224 1.95 11.27 11.92
N PHE A 225 2.93 12.16 11.99
CA PHE A 225 3.20 12.96 13.18
C PHE A 225 2.02 13.86 13.55
N HIS A 226 1.41 14.48 12.53
CA HIS A 226 0.27 15.37 12.72
C HIS A 226 -0.99 14.60 13.12
N ILE A 227 -1.24 13.42 12.52
CA ILE A 227 -2.36 12.54 12.89
C ILE A 227 -2.25 12.13 14.36
N PHE A 228 -1.08 11.63 14.78
CA PHE A 228 -0.89 11.20 16.16
C PHE A 228 -1.03 12.38 17.13
N ALA A 229 -0.41 13.54 16.83
CA ALA A 229 -0.51 14.71 17.67
C ALA A 229 -1.97 15.17 17.82
N THR A 230 -2.71 15.26 16.71
CA THR A 230 -4.12 15.67 16.70
C THR A 230 -5.01 14.67 17.45
N SER A 231 -4.88 13.40 17.12
CA SER A 231 -5.71 12.33 17.70
C SER A 231 -5.49 12.23 19.20
N MET A 232 -4.24 12.24 19.66
CA MET A 232 -3.94 12.06 21.08
C MET A 232 -4.25 13.29 21.91
N MET A 233 -3.94 14.49 21.42
CA MET A 233 -4.32 15.73 22.11
C MET A 233 -5.85 15.81 22.27
N GLY A 234 -6.59 15.49 21.19
CA GLY A 234 -8.05 15.45 21.22
C GLY A 234 -8.60 14.40 22.19
N THR A 235 -8.01 13.20 22.20
CA THR A 235 -8.40 12.10 23.12
C THR A 235 -8.18 12.51 24.59
N ILE A 236 -7.03 13.11 24.91
CA ILE A 236 -6.75 13.61 26.26
C ILE A 236 -7.76 14.69 26.68
N ALA A 237 -8.11 15.59 25.75
CA ALA A 237 -9.11 16.63 26.00
C ALA A 237 -10.51 16.06 26.27
N MET A 238 -10.90 15.00 25.57
CA MET A 238 -12.18 14.29 25.80
C MET A 238 -12.19 13.54 27.12
N LEU A 239 -11.06 12.91 27.48
CA LEU A 239 -10.94 12.15 28.73
C LEU A 239 -10.94 13.04 29.96
N TYR A 240 -10.36 14.23 29.87
CA TYR A 240 -10.24 15.22 30.96
C TYR A 240 -10.86 16.56 30.58
N PRO A 241 -12.19 16.67 30.44
CA PRO A 241 -12.86 17.88 30.02
C PRO A 241 -12.79 19.02 31.05
N ASP A 242 -12.37 18.72 32.27
CA ASP A 242 -12.18 19.67 33.37
C ASP A 242 -10.81 20.36 33.39
N LEU A 243 -9.89 20.01 32.50
CA LEU A 243 -8.66 20.77 32.30
C LEU A 243 -8.95 22.11 31.62
N PRO A 244 -8.28 23.21 32.04
CA PRO A 244 -8.51 24.51 31.45
C PRO A 244 -8.29 24.58 29.94
N GLU A 245 -7.36 23.77 29.42
CA GLU A 245 -6.95 23.72 28.03
C GLU A 245 -7.86 22.83 27.17
N SER A 246 -8.56 21.87 27.77
CA SER A 246 -9.33 20.85 27.03
C SER A 246 -10.32 21.41 26.01
N PRO A 247 -11.05 22.52 26.26
CA PRO A 247 -11.97 23.07 25.28
C PRO A 247 -11.27 23.58 23.99
N GLU A 248 -10.03 24.07 24.14
CA GLU A 248 -9.23 24.52 22.99
C GLU A 248 -8.66 23.32 22.24
N TRP A 249 -8.05 22.36 22.93
CA TRP A 249 -7.49 21.16 22.35
C TRP A 249 -8.53 20.36 21.57
N LEU A 250 -9.72 20.20 22.16
CA LEU A 250 -10.81 19.48 21.50
C LEU A 250 -11.29 20.19 20.24
N ARG A 251 -11.47 21.51 20.28
CA ARG A 251 -11.85 22.30 19.10
C ARG A 251 -10.81 22.18 17.99
N SER A 252 -9.51 22.26 18.33
CA SER A 252 -8.41 22.12 17.39
C SER A 252 -8.44 20.73 16.75
N ALA A 253 -8.53 19.65 17.54
CA ALA A 253 -8.60 18.28 17.03
C ALA A 253 -9.83 18.06 16.12
N GLN A 254 -11.01 18.54 16.53
CA GLN A 254 -12.24 18.41 15.74
C GLN A 254 -12.20 19.22 14.43
N SER A 255 -11.45 20.33 14.40
CA SER A 255 -11.25 21.12 13.19
C SER A 255 -10.25 20.47 12.23
N GLU A 256 -9.17 19.90 12.78
CA GLU A 256 -8.09 19.33 11.98
C GLU A 256 -8.41 17.92 11.45
N LEU A 257 -9.09 17.09 12.24
CA LEU A 257 -9.33 15.69 11.87
C LEU A 257 -9.97 15.49 10.50
N PRO A 258 -11.05 16.20 10.11
CA PRO A 258 -11.62 16.05 8.77
C PRO A 258 -10.63 16.46 7.66
N LYS A 259 -9.83 17.50 7.89
CA LYS A 259 -8.82 17.95 6.91
C LYS A 259 -7.74 16.88 6.72
N LEU A 260 -7.23 16.33 7.82
CA LEU A 260 -6.23 15.26 7.81
C LEU A 260 -6.75 14.04 7.06
N LEU A 261 -7.99 13.64 7.33
CA LEU A 261 -8.61 12.49 6.65
C LEU A 261 -8.65 12.66 5.13
N PHE A 262 -8.95 13.88 4.64
CA PHE A 262 -9.01 14.14 3.20
C PHE A 262 -7.65 14.44 2.57
N THR A 263 -6.73 15.07 3.29
CA THR A 263 -5.41 15.42 2.73
C THR A 263 -4.43 14.25 2.77
N GLU A 264 -4.50 13.41 3.78
CA GLU A 264 -3.53 12.35 3.99
C GLU A 264 -3.90 11.04 3.33
N PHE A 265 -5.19 10.73 3.25
CA PHE A 265 -5.67 9.53 2.57
C PHE A 265 -6.15 9.79 1.14
N GLY A 266 -5.82 10.94 0.57
CA GLY A 266 -6.13 11.26 -0.82
C GLY A 266 -7.63 11.22 -1.15
N LEU A 267 -7.95 11.60 -2.39
CA LEU A 267 -9.33 11.56 -2.88
C LEU A 267 -9.81 10.13 -3.18
N ASP A 268 -8.88 9.23 -3.46
CA ASP A 268 -9.10 7.82 -3.79
C ASP A 268 -8.66 6.85 -2.69
N GLY A 269 -8.37 7.37 -1.50
CA GLY A 269 -8.05 6.60 -0.30
C GLY A 269 -6.59 6.21 -0.14
N ALA A 270 -5.74 6.44 -1.14
CA ALA A 270 -4.32 6.12 -1.03
C ALA A 270 -3.61 7.04 -0.04
N TYR A 271 -2.73 6.46 0.76
CA TYR A 271 -2.01 7.20 1.79
C TYR A 271 -0.96 8.14 1.20
N GLY A 272 -1.00 9.38 1.60
CA GLY A 272 -0.21 10.46 1.01
C GLY A 272 1.31 10.32 1.20
N GLU A 273 1.79 9.65 2.23
CA GLU A 273 3.22 9.38 2.40
C GLU A 273 3.72 8.21 1.54
N GLY A 274 2.82 7.47 0.88
CA GLY A 274 3.18 6.38 -0.02
C GLY A 274 3.81 5.17 0.65
N SER A 275 3.53 4.97 1.93
CA SER A 275 4.04 3.85 2.71
C SER A 275 2.91 3.14 3.43
N ILE A 276 2.77 1.86 3.23
CA ILE A 276 1.76 1.03 3.90
C ILE A 276 2.03 0.91 5.41
N HIS A 277 3.30 0.88 5.79
CA HIS A 277 3.68 0.84 7.20
C HIS A 277 3.15 2.09 7.95
N TYR A 278 3.37 3.26 7.39
CA TYR A 278 2.89 4.52 8.00
C TYR A 278 1.38 4.72 7.83
N TRP A 279 0.78 4.15 6.77
CA TRP A 279 -0.68 4.10 6.64
C TRP A 279 -1.34 3.38 7.81
N SER A 280 -0.84 2.21 8.19
CA SER A 280 -1.39 1.42 9.30
C SER A 280 -1.35 2.23 10.60
N LEU A 281 -0.20 2.83 10.93
CA LEU A 281 -0.07 3.69 12.11
C LEU A 281 -1.09 4.84 12.11
N SER A 282 -1.21 5.53 10.98
CA SER A 282 -2.12 6.68 10.84
C SER A 282 -3.59 6.29 10.88
N ALA A 283 -3.97 5.21 10.19
CA ALA A 283 -5.32 4.69 10.19
C ALA A 283 -5.73 4.21 11.58
N HIS A 284 -4.83 3.54 12.31
CA HIS A 284 -5.05 3.12 13.69
C HIS A 284 -5.33 4.32 14.59
N ALA A 285 -4.47 5.33 14.59
CA ALA A 285 -4.64 6.52 15.44
C ALA A 285 -5.96 7.25 15.17
N LEU A 286 -6.38 7.35 13.91
CA LEU A 286 -7.67 7.95 13.54
C LEU A 286 -8.85 7.12 14.01
N LEU A 287 -8.84 5.79 13.77
CA LEU A 287 -9.90 4.90 14.21
C LEU A 287 -10.06 4.97 15.72
N GLN A 288 -8.97 4.91 16.48
CA GLN A 288 -8.99 5.00 17.93
C GLN A 288 -9.55 6.34 18.42
N PHE A 289 -9.18 7.47 17.80
CA PHE A 289 -9.78 8.76 18.12
C PHE A 289 -11.30 8.80 17.87
N MET A 290 -11.75 8.27 16.72
CA MET A 290 -13.17 8.24 16.38
C MET A 290 -13.96 7.34 17.36
N VAL A 291 -13.38 6.19 17.73
CA VAL A 291 -13.95 5.26 18.73
C VAL A 291 -14.03 5.93 20.10
N ALA A 292 -12.95 6.54 20.58
CA ALA A 292 -12.94 7.25 21.86
C ALA A 292 -13.97 8.38 21.90
N SER A 293 -14.09 9.16 20.83
CA SER A 293 -15.06 10.25 20.71
C SER A 293 -16.50 9.76 20.81
N ARG A 294 -16.82 8.63 20.15
CA ARG A 294 -18.15 7.99 20.24
C ARG A 294 -18.39 7.43 21.65
N ASN A 295 -17.43 6.70 22.20
CA ASN A 295 -17.60 6.03 23.50
C ASN A 295 -17.75 7.04 24.66
N LEU A 296 -17.07 8.18 24.56
CA LEU A 296 -17.22 9.28 25.54
C LEU A 296 -18.42 10.19 25.27
N GLY A 297 -19.20 9.92 24.20
CA GLY A 297 -20.40 10.69 23.87
C GLY A 297 -20.13 12.12 23.37
N VAL A 298 -18.95 12.40 22.86
CA VAL A 298 -18.55 13.73 22.38
C VAL A 298 -19.06 13.94 20.95
N ARG A 299 -18.72 13.04 20.03
CA ARG A 299 -19.19 13.04 18.64
C ARG A 299 -19.08 11.64 18.06
N ASP A 300 -20.12 11.20 17.36
CA ASP A 300 -20.08 9.97 16.56
C ASP A 300 -19.67 10.28 15.11
N TYR A 301 -18.41 10.10 14.79
CA TYR A 301 -17.88 10.28 13.43
C TYR A 301 -18.34 9.17 12.47
N PHE A 302 -18.74 8.02 12.98
CA PHE A 302 -19.30 6.93 12.16
C PHE A 302 -20.74 7.22 11.69
N ALA A 303 -21.40 8.21 12.26
CA ALA A 303 -22.69 8.72 11.78
C ALA A 303 -22.52 9.82 10.71
N ASP A 304 -21.31 10.28 10.44
CA ASP A 304 -21.01 11.30 9.43
C ASP A 304 -20.65 10.63 8.08
N PRO A 305 -21.50 10.74 7.03
CA PRO A 305 -21.26 10.04 5.76
C PRO A 305 -19.94 10.43 5.08
N ALA A 306 -19.50 11.69 5.20
CA ALA A 306 -18.24 12.12 4.58
C ALA A 306 -17.02 11.48 5.25
N MET A 307 -17.05 11.38 6.58
CA MET A 307 -15.98 10.74 7.36
C MET A 307 -15.92 9.24 7.09
N THR A 308 -17.08 8.58 7.12
CA THR A 308 -17.16 7.13 6.86
C THR A 308 -16.78 6.77 5.44
N ASP A 309 -17.13 7.60 4.46
CA ASP A 309 -16.77 7.39 3.06
C ASP A 309 -15.26 7.54 2.84
N ALA A 310 -14.63 8.54 3.45
CA ALA A 310 -13.18 8.70 3.38
C ALA A 310 -12.42 7.54 4.07
N MET A 311 -12.91 7.08 5.24
CA MET A 311 -12.36 5.89 5.90
C MET A 311 -12.55 4.63 5.05
N ARG A 312 -13.71 4.46 4.42
CA ARG A 312 -13.96 3.32 3.52
C ARG A 312 -12.98 3.30 2.37
N ARG A 313 -12.76 4.42 1.68
CA ARG A 313 -11.82 4.49 0.55
C ARG A 313 -10.40 4.11 0.94
N THR A 314 -9.92 4.54 2.10
CA THR A 314 -8.55 4.21 2.51
C THR A 314 -8.40 2.74 2.92
N LEU A 315 -9.42 2.14 3.52
CA LEU A 315 -9.45 0.69 3.78
C LEU A 315 -9.55 -0.12 2.48
N GLU A 316 -10.32 0.34 1.48
CA GLU A 316 -10.39 -0.27 0.14
C GLU A 316 -9.04 -0.22 -0.58
N TRP A 317 -8.34 0.92 -0.51
CA TRP A 317 -6.98 1.03 -1.07
C TRP A 317 -6.04 -0.02 -0.44
N ARG A 318 -6.08 -0.16 0.88
CA ARG A 318 -5.27 -1.18 1.58
C ARG A 318 -5.60 -2.61 1.12
N ILE A 319 -6.87 -2.95 0.97
CA ILE A 319 -7.30 -4.26 0.46
C ILE A 319 -6.75 -4.48 -0.95
N ASN A 320 -6.86 -3.49 -1.81
CA ASN A 320 -6.44 -3.60 -3.20
C ASN A 320 -4.94 -3.85 -3.35
N LEU A 321 -4.13 -3.37 -2.41
CA LEU A 321 -2.69 -3.65 -2.37
C LEU A 321 -2.33 -5.02 -1.76
N THR A 322 -3.31 -5.76 -1.19
CA THR A 322 -3.05 -7.08 -0.62
C THR A 322 -2.80 -8.10 -1.72
N GLU A 323 -1.64 -8.72 -1.71
CA GLU A 323 -1.28 -9.83 -2.59
C GLU A 323 -2.05 -11.11 -2.24
N PRO A 324 -2.13 -12.11 -3.14
CA PRO A 324 -2.91 -13.33 -2.89
C PRO A 324 -2.47 -14.13 -1.65
N ASP A 325 -1.20 -14.06 -1.29
CA ASP A 325 -0.63 -14.74 -0.12
C ASP A 325 -0.85 -13.97 1.21
N GLY A 326 -1.53 -12.82 1.16
CA GLY A 326 -1.86 -12.01 2.33
C GLY A 326 -0.84 -10.94 2.69
N HIS A 327 0.29 -10.86 2.00
CA HIS A 327 1.22 -9.76 2.15
C HIS A 327 0.73 -8.52 1.41
N VAL A 328 1.37 -7.41 1.65
CA VAL A 328 1.17 -6.18 0.90
C VAL A 328 2.41 -5.85 0.09
N PHE A 329 2.20 -5.32 -1.08
CA PHE A 329 3.26 -4.79 -1.92
C PHE A 329 4.08 -3.72 -1.18
N ALA A 330 5.41 -3.75 -1.34
CA ALA A 330 6.33 -2.84 -0.68
C ALA A 330 6.35 -1.47 -1.37
N VAL A 331 5.39 -0.62 -1.06
CA VAL A 331 5.28 0.74 -1.62
C VAL A 331 6.09 1.73 -0.79
N GLY A 332 7.03 2.44 -1.43
CA GLY A 332 7.84 3.47 -0.76
C GLY A 332 8.62 2.89 0.43
N ASP A 333 8.68 3.62 1.53
CA ASP A 333 9.34 3.18 2.77
C ASP A 333 8.58 2.06 3.51
N SER A 334 8.10 1.06 2.79
CA SER A 334 7.47 -0.14 3.35
C SER A 334 8.34 -1.36 3.12
N ASP A 335 8.18 -2.36 3.97
CA ASP A 335 8.61 -3.71 3.69
C ASP A 335 7.44 -4.48 3.05
N ARG A 336 7.70 -5.59 2.37
CA ARG A 336 6.65 -6.52 1.99
C ARG A 336 6.16 -7.20 3.27
N ASP A 337 5.04 -6.73 3.80
CA ASP A 337 4.58 -6.99 5.15
C ASP A 337 3.10 -7.40 5.17
N THR A 338 2.61 -7.68 6.36
CA THR A 338 1.23 -8.06 6.64
C THR A 338 0.53 -7.07 7.58
N VAL A 339 1.01 -5.83 7.63
CA VAL A 339 0.42 -4.75 8.45
C VAL A 339 -1.00 -4.38 8.01
N GLY A 340 -1.80 -3.86 8.90
CA GLY A 340 -3.13 -3.34 8.62
C GLY A 340 -4.27 -4.34 8.76
N ALA A 341 -4.03 -5.52 9.32
CA ALA A 341 -5.07 -6.51 9.54
C ALA A 341 -6.09 -6.06 10.60
N GLU A 342 -5.63 -5.44 11.67
CA GLU A 342 -6.43 -4.90 12.75
C GLU A 342 -7.31 -3.75 12.29
N GLU A 343 -6.77 -2.79 11.55
CA GLU A 343 -7.52 -1.65 11.01
C GLU A 343 -8.62 -2.10 10.05
N LEU A 344 -8.34 -3.13 9.24
CA LEU A 344 -9.33 -3.71 8.34
C LEU A 344 -10.45 -4.42 9.11
N ILE A 345 -10.13 -5.21 10.12
CA ILE A 345 -11.15 -5.92 10.91
C ILE A 345 -11.99 -4.92 11.72
N GLU A 346 -11.34 -4.00 12.42
CA GLU A 346 -12.02 -2.99 13.23
C GLU A 346 -12.82 -2.02 12.36
N GLY A 347 -12.21 -1.46 11.33
CA GLY A 347 -12.90 -0.58 10.39
C GLY A 347 -14.06 -1.28 9.70
N GLY A 348 -13.91 -2.54 9.31
CA GLY A 348 -14.98 -3.34 8.72
C GLY A 348 -16.19 -3.51 9.65
N LYS A 349 -15.96 -3.72 10.94
CA LYS A 349 -17.02 -3.76 11.96
C LYS A 349 -17.68 -2.40 12.14
N LEU A 350 -16.88 -1.36 12.30
CA LEU A 350 -17.36 0.00 12.58
C LEU A 350 -18.16 0.58 11.40
N LEU A 351 -17.79 0.25 10.18
CA LEU A 351 -18.43 0.69 8.94
C LEU A 351 -19.50 -0.30 8.42
N ASN A 352 -19.65 -1.47 9.07
CA ASN A 352 -20.51 -2.56 8.61
C ASN A 352 -20.16 -3.06 7.21
N GLU A 353 -18.85 -3.26 6.95
CA GLU A 353 -18.29 -3.72 5.66
C GLU A 353 -17.62 -5.10 5.81
N PRO A 354 -18.36 -6.19 5.51
CA PRO A 354 -17.86 -7.55 5.69
C PRO A 354 -16.63 -7.89 4.84
N THR A 355 -16.39 -7.16 3.76
CA THR A 355 -15.22 -7.34 2.88
C THR A 355 -13.92 -6.91 3.55
N PHE A 356 -13.95 -5.87 4.37
CA PHE A 356 -12.79 -5.44 5.15
C PHE A 356 -12.44 -6.45 6.23
N VAL A 357 -13.45 -6.96 6.92
CA VAL A 357 -13.25 -8.04 7.91
C VAL A 357 -12.63 -9.28 7.24
N TRP A 358 -13.11 -9.66 6.05
CA TRP A 358 -12.56 -10.77 5.29
C TRP A 358 -11.09 -10.53 4.94
N ALA A 359 -10.75 -9.33 4.45
CA ALA A 359 -9.39 -8.99 4.06
C ALA A 359 -8.42 -9.04 5.25
N GLY A 360 -8.78 -8.42 6.38
CA GLY A 360 -7.94 -8.46 7.58
C GLY A 360 -7.72 -9.89 8.10
N ARG A 361 -8.76 -10.73 8.11
CA ARG A 361 -8.63 -12.16 8.44
C ARG A 361 -7.75 -12.91 7.45
N THR A 362 -7.87 -12.62 6.17
CA THR A 362 -7.04 -13.22 5.11
C THR A 362 -5.56 -12.90 5.31
N ILE A 363 -5.23 -11.67 5.68
CA ILE A 363 -3.85 -11.28 6.01
C ILE A 363 -3.32 -12.13 7.15
N ILE A 364 -4.09 -12.31 8.23
CA ILE A 364 -3.69 -13.13 9.37
C ILE A 364 -3.52 -14.60 8.95
N GLU A 365 -4.50 -15.17 8.25
CA GLU A 365 -4.53 -16.60 7.94
C GLU A 365 -3.49 -17.01 6.90
N ARG A 366 -3.19 -16.16 5.91
CA ARG A 366 -2.29 -16.47 4.80
C ARG A 366 -0.91 -15.86 4.97
N GLY A 367 -0.83 -14.58 5.31
CA GLY A 367 0.44 -13.86 5.40
C GLY A 367 1.26 -14.23 6.63
N ARG A 368 0.58 -14.63 7.70
CA ARG A 368 1.25 -15.01 8.96
C ARG A 368 0.68 -16.29 9.54
N PRO A 369 0.84 -17.46 8.89
CA PRO A 369 0.37 -18.73 9.45
C PRO A 369 0.99 -18.95 10.85
N GLY A 370 0.15 -19.05 11.88
CA GLY A 370 0.60 -19.11 13.26
C GLY A 370 1.03 -17.75 13.82
N MET A 371 0.46 -16.69 13.30
CA MET A 371 0.78 -15.30 13.62
C MET A 371 0.88 -15.04 15.11
N ILE A 372 2.00 -14.48 15.46
CA ILE A 372 2.25 -13.84 16.74
C ILE A 372 2.26 -12.34 16.48
N PRO A 373 1.30 -11.55 16.97
CA PRO A 373 1.33 -10.10 16.80
C PRO A 373 2.55 -9.54 17.52
N ASP A 374 3.13 -8.49 16.96
CA ASP A 374 4.27 -7.81 17.58
C ASP A 374 3.87 -7.29 18.96
N ASP A 375 2.67 -6.72 19.06
CA ASP A 375 2.05 -6.34 20.32
C ASP A 375 0.80 -7.20 20.60
N PRO A 376 0.77 -7.94 21.71
CA PRO A 376 -0.38 -8.75 22.07
C PRO A 376 -1.70 -7.99 22.29
N TYR A 377 -1.65 -6.67 22.42
CA TYR A 377 -2.84 -5.84 22.53
C TYR A 377 -3.67 -5.83 21.25
N GLU A 378 -3.07 -6.07 20.08
CA GLU A 378 -3.75 -6.20 18.79
C GLU A 378 -4.84 -7.28 18.79
N LEU A 379 -4.72 -8.28 19.68
CA LEU A 379 -5.75 -9.31 19.85
C LEU A 379 -7.15 -8.76 20.21
N PHE A 380 -7.23 -7.54 20.76
CA PHE A 380 -8.52 -6.89 21.02
C PHE A 380 -9.22 -6.44 19.72
N HIS A 381 -8.46 -6.11 18.69
CA HIS A 381 -8.98 -5.65 17.41
C HIS A 381 -9.40 -6.81 16.51
N TYR A 382 -8.81 -8.00 16.71
CA TYR A 382 -9.18 -9.18 15.95
C TYR A 382 -10.58 -9.68 16.31
N ASP A 383 -11.44 -9.82 15.32
CA ASP A 383 -12.80 -10.36 15.48
C ASP A 383 -13.09 -11.44 14.45
N PHE A 384 -12.82 -12.68 14.84
CA PHE A 384 -13.10 -13.85 14.00
C PHE A 384 -14.57 -14.29 14.04
N SER A 385 -15.41 -13.65 14.85
CA SER A 385 -16.86 -13.89 14.90
C SER A 385 -17.63 -12.93 13.99
N ALA A 386 -17.05 -11.82 13.58
CA ALA A 386 -17.68 -10.87 12.68
C ALA A 386 -17.96 -11.50 11.31
N THR A 387 -19.02 -11.06 10.64
CA THR A 387 -19.34 -11.49 9.28
C THR A 387 -18.22 -11.09 8.33
N ALA A 388 -17.77 -12.03 7.50
CA ALA A 388 -16.70 -11.83 6.53
C ALA A 388 -17.15 -12.35 5.18
N THR A 389 -16.96 -11.55 4.12
CA THR A 389 -17.33 -11.86 2.74
C THR A 389 -16.20 -11.47 1.81
N ALA A 390 -15.74 -12.39 0.97
CA ALA A 390 -14.70 -12.08 -0.01
C ALA A 390 -15.15 -10.97 -0.96
N PRO A 391 -14.26 -10.04 -1.35
CA PRO A 391 -14.55 -9.09 -2.40
C PRO A 391 -14.87 -9.80 -3.72
N THR A 392 -15.67 -9.16 -4.57
CA THR A 392 -16.05 -9.66 -5.90
C THR A 392 -15.30 -8.97 -7.03
N ASP A 393 -14.84 -7.75 -6.80
CA ASP A 393 -14.14 -6.96 -7.80
C ASP A 393 -12.72 -7.48 -8.00
N LEU A 394 -12.36 -7.68 -9.25
CA LEU A 394 -11.08 -8.24 -9.66
C LEU A 394 -10.12 -7.19 -10.19
N SER A 395 -10.52 -5.93 -10.18
CA SER A 395 -9.70 -4.82 -10.63
C SER A 395 -10.00 -3.57 -9.80
N ALA A 396 -9.00 -2.74 -9.62
CA ALA A 396 -9.10 -1.47 -8.95
C ALA A 396 -8.24 -0.42 -9.67
N ASN A 397 -8.74 0.80 -9.68
CA ASN A 397 -7.99 1.94 -10.17
C ASN A 397 -8.12 3.10 -9.18
N HIS A 398 -6.98 3.59 -8.71
CA HIS A 398 -6.87 4.76 -7.85
C HIS A 398 -6.23 5.90 -8.66
N PRO A 399 -7.01 6.63 -9.48
CA PRO A 399 -6.47 7.51 -10.52
C PRO A 399 -5.84 8.78 -9.97
N PHE A 400 -6.20 9.21 -8.77
CA PHE A 400 -5.60 10.36 -8.11
C PHE A 400 -4.18 10.06 -7.63
N SER A 401 -3.98 8.88 -7.02
CA SER A 401 -2.70 8.45 -6.47
C SER A 401 -1.90 7.58 -7.42
N GLY A 402 -2.53 7.09 -8.47
CA GLY A 402 -1.86 6.37 -9.55
C GLY A 402 -1.59 4.90 -9.27
N TYR A 403 -2.60 4.13 -8.87
CA TYR A 403 -2.52 2.68 -8.73
C TYR A 403 -3.55 1.99 -9.62
N GLY A 404 -3.09 1.13 -10.51
CA GLY A 404 -3.94 0.24 -11.31
C GLY A 404 -3.67 -1.21 -10.98
N ILE A 405 -4.72 -1.96 -10.61
CA ILE A 405 -4.61 -3.29 -10.04
C ILE A 405 -5.54 -4.24 -10.78
N PHE A 406 -5.05 -5.43 -11.08
CA PHE A 406 -5.83 -6.52 -11.68
C PHE A 406 -5.55 -7.83 -10.94
N ARG A 407 -6.60 -8.67 -10.80
CA ARG A 407 -6.53 -9.98 -10.14
C ARG A 407 -7.22 -11.05 -10.99
N SER A 408 -6.80 -12.31 -10.88
CA SER A 408 -7.58 -13.43 -11.38
C SER A 408 -8.67 -13.89 -10.40
N GLY A 409 -8.49 -13.56 -9.14
CA GLY A 409 -9.41 -13.86 -8.04
C GLY A 409 -8.87 -13.39 -6.69
N TRP A 410 -9.50 -13.85 -5.61
CA TRP A 410 -9.13 -13.52 -4.23
C TRP A 410 -8.63 -14.73 -3.42
N SER A 411 -8.31 -15.84 -4.09
CA SER A 411 -7.70 -16.99 -3.42
C SER A 411 -6.19 -16.84 -3.27
N ALA A 412 -5.57 -17.66 -2.42
CA ALA A 412 -4.12 -17.66 -2.26
C ALA A 412 -3.35 -18.14 -3.50
N GLN A 413 -4.04 -18.73 -4.47
CA GLN A 413 -3.46 -19.28 -5.71
C GLN A 413 -3.83 -18.43 -6.94
N ASP A 414 -4.30 -17.20 -6.72
CA ASP A 414 -4.65 -16.32 -7.81
C ASP A 414 -3.45 -15.51 -8.31
N ASN A 415 -3.58 -14.98 -9.52
CA ASN A 415 -2.60 -14.07 -10.09
C ASN A 415 -2.94 -12.63 -9.69
N TYR A 416 -1.90 -11.82 -9.57
CA TYR A 416 -2.01 -10.40 -9.21
C TYR A 416 -1.06 -9.57 -10.05
N PHE A 417 -1.54 -8.42 -10.49
CA PHE A 417 -0.76 -7.42 -11.20
C PHE A 417 -1.08 -6.04 -10.64
N LEU A 418 -0.03 -5.24 -10.44
CA LEU A 418 -0.12 -3.85 -10.04
C LEU A 418 0.77 -3.00 -10.95
N LEU A 419 0.25 -1.86 -11.38
CA LEU A 419 1.02 -0.74 -11.93
C LEU A 419 0.86 0.46 -11.01
N LYS A 420 1.94 0.87 -10.36
CA LYS A 420 2.02 2.15 -9.66
C LYS A 420 2.43 3.22 -10.66
N TYR A 421 1.45 3.88 -11.28
CA TYR A 421 1.73 4.86 -12.32
C TYR A 421 1.83 6.30 -11.79
N GLY A 422 1.32 6.57 -10.57
CA GLY A 422 1.43 7.85 -9.91
C GLY A 422 2.69 7.97 -9.08
N THR A 423 3.10 9.18 -8.83
CA THR A 423 3.97 9.50 -7.72
C THR A 423 3.11 9.69 -6.47
N THR A 424 3.63 9.33 -5.32
CA THR A 424 2.97 9.62 -4.05
C THR A 424 2.87 11.13 -3.89
N PHE A 425 1.66 11.64 -4.01
CA PHE A 425 1.39 13.06 -4.19
C PHE A 425 0.52 13.57 -3.04
N ILE A 426 0.97 14.62 -2.37
CA ILE A 426 0.24 15.20 -1.27
C ILE A 426 -0.24 16.63 -1.56
N GLY A 427 0.26 17.30 -2.59
CA GLY A 427 -0.24 18.63 -2.97
C GLY A 427 0.72 19.49 -3.77
N ARG A 428 0.21 20.64 -4.19
CA ARG A 428 0.99 21.71 -4.86
C ARG A 428 1.39 22.78 -3.85
N ARG A 429 2.59 23.31 -3.94
CA ARG A 429 2.93 24.59 -3.34
C ARG A 429 2.17 25.71 -4.05
N GLU A 430 1.46 26.57 -3.32
CA GLU A 430 0.70 27.67 -3.93
C GLU A 430 1.55 28.62 -4.76
N ASN A 431 2.85 28.74 -4.48
CA ASN A 431 3.76 29.70 -5.10
C ASN A 431 4.90 29.07 -5.92
N GLU A 432 4.94 27.75 -6.07
CA GLU A 432 5.96 27.06 -6.83
C GLU A 432 5.36 26.04 -7.80
N THR A 433 5.96 25.90 -8.97
CA THR A 433 5.53 24.97 -10.02
C THR A 433 5.86 23.50 -9.71
N GLY A 434 6.27 23.15 -8.47
CA GLY A 434 6.70 21.82 -8.09
C GLY A 434 5.65 21.05 -7.25
N LEU A 435 5.61 19.73 -7.45
CA LEU A 435 4.93 18.79 -6.58
C LEU A 435 5.75 18.61 -5.31
N VAL A 436 5.10 18.55 -4.16
CA VAL A 436 5.76 18.19 -2.90
C VAL A 436 5.55 16.71 -2.66
N ILE A 437 6.63 15.98 -2.49
CA ILE A 437 6.63 14.54 -2.26
C ILE A 437 6.96 14.26 -0.82
N SER A 438 6.31 13.23 -0.28
CA SER A 438 6.61 12.69 1.03
C SER A 438 8.07 12.26 1.16
N GLY A 439 8.63 12.43 2.35
CA GLY A 439 9.94 11.88 2.69
C GLY A 439 10.04 10.36 2.53
N HIS A 440 8.91 9.67 2.44
CA HIS A 440 8.81 8.22 2.28
C HIS A 440 8.57 7.76 0.85
N ALA A 441 8.45 8.68 -0.12
CA ALA A 441 8.30 8.35 -1.54
C ALA A 441 9.62 7.90 -2.17
N HIS A 442 9.51 7.01 -3.16
CA HIS A 442 10.61 6.51 -3.96
C HIS A 442 10.50 6.96 -5.43
N ALA A 443 11.57 6.75 -6.21
CA ALA A 443 11.58 7.00 -7.66
C ALA A 443 10.97 5.80 -8.42
N ASP A 444 9.77 5.42 -8.06
CA ASP A 444 9.02 4.22 -8.43
C ASP A 444 7.82 4.50 -9.36
N ALA A 445 7.78 5.68 -9.99
CA ALA A 445 6.73 5.99 -10.95
C ALA A 445 6.77 5.03 -12.14
N LEU A 446 5.59 4.57 -12.56
CA LEU A 446 5.38 3.52 -13.58
C LEU A 446 5.97 2.15 -13.19
N GLU A 447 6.18 1.87 -11.91
CA GLU A 447 6.60 0.57 -11.42
C GLU A 447 5.51 -0.48 -11.60
N LEU A 448 5.91 -1.71 -11.96
CA LEU A 448 5.01 -2.86 -12.04
C LEU A 448 5.40 -3.95 -11.03
N GLU A 449 4.37 -4.62 -10.52
CA GLU A 449 4.51 -5.80 -9.69
C GLU A 449 3.63 -6.95 -10.18
N LEU A 450 4.16 -8.16 -10.11
CA LEU A 450 3.54 -9.36 -10.63
C LEU A 450 3.66 -10.51 -9.62
N CYS A 451 2.50 -11.07 -9.23
CA CYS A 451 2.43 -12.35 -8.54
C CYS A 451 1.75 -13.40 -9.43
N TYR A 452 2.31 -14.58 -9.47
CA TYR A 452 1.76 -15.73 -10.18
C TYR A 452 1.37 -16.81 -9.21
N LYS A 453 0.10 -17.16 -9.17
CA LYS A 453 -0.45 -18.14 -8.23
C LYS A 453 -0.05 -17.86 -6.76
N GLY A 454 -0.10 -16.61 -6.37
CA GLY A 454 0.29 -16.18 -5.03
C GLY A 454 1.79 -16.09 -4.76
N ILE A 455 2.62 -16.35 -5.77
CA ILE A 455 4.08 -16.31 -5.65
C ILE A 455 4.59 -15.00 -6.24
N PRO A 456 5.33 -14.16 -5.50
CA PRO A 456 5.98 -12.97 -6.06
C PRO A 456 6.93 -13.34 -7.19
N ILE A 457 6.77 -12.69 -8.34
CA ILE A 457 7.59 -12.90 -9.54
C ILE A 457 8.53 -11.72 -9.77
N THR A 458 8.03 -10.50 -9.63
CA THR A 458 8.83 -9.29 -9.58
C THR A 458 8.83 -8.76 -8.16
N VAL A 459 9.84 -7.98 -7.80
CA VAL A 459 10.03 -7.51 -6.43
C VAL A 459 10.39 -6.05 -6.39
N ASP A 460 9.60 -5.24 -5.70
CA ASP A 460 10.03 -3.94 -5.19
C ASP A 460 10.88 -4.14 -3.94
N ARG A 461 11.91 -3.36 -3.83
CA ARG A 461 12.84 -3.43 -2.70
C ARG A 461 12.30 -2.79 -1.43
N GLY A 462 11.32 -1.90 -1.57
CA GLY A 462 10.81 -1.16 -0.45
C GLY A 462 11.90 -0.44 0.33
N ARG A 463 11.77 -0.42 1.64
CA ARG A 463 12.75 0.19 2.52
C ARG A 463 13.93 -0.75 2.80
N VAL A 464 15.04 -0.54 2.13
CA VAL A 464 16.29 -1.26 2.40
C VAL A 464 17.18 -0.45 3.36
N GLY A 465 17.63 -1.08 4.42
CA GLY A 465 18.53 -0.47 5.41
C GLY A 465 17.81 0.37 6.46
N ARG A 466 18.60 1.11 7.24
CA ARG A 466 18.09 2.04 8.26
C ARG A 466 18.12 3.46 7.72
N TYR A 467 17.24 4.30 8.20
CA TYR A 467 17.24 5.74 7.88
C TYR A 467 18.61 6.42 8.11
N GLN A 468 19.42 5.90 9.03
CA GLN A 468 20.78 6.40 9.29
C GLN A 468 21.82 5.88 8.27
N ASP A 469 21.48 4.86 7.50
CA ASP A 469 22.34 4.32 6.45
C ASP A 469 21.94 4.93 5.09
N TRP A 470 22.31 6.18 4.91
CA TRP A 470 21.98 6.95 3.72
C TRP A 470 22.55 6.36 2.42
N ASP A 471 23.64 5.59 2.51
CA ASP A 471 24.25 4.99 1.32
C ASP A 471 23.34 3.89 0.74
N THR A 472 22.70 3.13 1.60
CA THR A 472 21.76 2.07 1.19
C THR A 472 20.35 2.60 1.04
N TYR A 473 19.82 3.28 2.05
CA TYR A 473 18.46 3.80 2.05
C TYR A 473 18.24 4.90 1.02
N GLY A 474 18.89 6.06 1.18
CA GLY A 474 18.71 7.20 0.25
C GLY A 474 19.36 6.94 -1.12
N GLY A 475 20.44 6.19 -1.11
CA GLY A 475 21.24 5.95 -2.28
C GLY A 475 20.82 4.79 -3.17
N TYR A 476 20.04 3.83 -2.67
CA TYR A 476 19.59 2.69 -3.46
C TYR A 476 18.08 2.50 -3.37
N SER A 477 17.51 2.26 -2.20
CA SER A 477 16.10 1.90 -2.11
C SER A 477 15.15 2.96 -2.67
N LYS A 478 15.53 4.24 -2.59
CA LYS A 478 14.76 5.34 -3.19
C LYS A 478 15.05 5.57 -4.67
N ALA A 479 16.07 4.92 -5.23
CA ALA A 479 16.52 5.19 -6.59
C ALA A 479 15.77 4.34 -7.61
N THR A 480 15.58 4.86 -8.82
CA THR A 480 14.88 4.19 -9.93
C THR A 480 15.37 2.77 -10.21
N ILE A 481 16.67 2.50 -10.00
CA ILE A 481 17.27 1.17 -10.22
C ILE A 481 16.72 0.09 -9.26
N ALA A 482 16.20 0.48 -8.11
CA ALA A 482 15.61 -0.46 -7.15
C ALA A 482 14.19 -0.90 -7.55
N HIS A 483 13.62 -0.28 -8.57
CA HIS A 483 12.22 -0.42 -8.97
C HIS A 483 12.08 -1.00 -10.38
N ASN A 484 10.92 -1.58 -10.70
CA ASN A 484 10.63 -2.22 -11.98
C ASN A 484 10.10 -1.19 -13.00
N THR A 485 10.95 -0.22 -13.38
CA THR A 485 10.60 0.90 -14.24
C THR A 485 11.76 1.28 -15.18
N VAL A 486 11.75 2.45 -15.78
CA VAL A 486 12.84 2.91 -16.67
C VAL A 486 13.60 4.07 -16.05
N GLY A 487 14.93 3.93 -15.96
CA GLY A 487 15.84 5.00 -15.61
C GLY A 487 16.21 5.84 -16.85
N ILE A 488 16.39 7.15 -16.67
CA ILE A 488 16.63 8.08 -17.76
C ILE A 488 17.85 8.94 -17.43
N GLY A 489 19.02 8.57 -17.95
CA GLY A 489 20.25 9.36 -17.83
C GLY A 489 20.58 9.82 -16.40
N ASN A 490 20.04 9.16 -15.42
CA ASN A 490 20.05 9.56 -14.03
C ASN A 490 21.36 9.08 -13.40
N PRO A 491 22.11 9.91 -12.66
CA PRO A 491 23.26 9.47 -11.86
C PRO A 491 22.89 8.40 -10.81
N TRP A 492 21.59 8.17 -10.62
CA TRP A 492 21.01 7.11 -9.78
C TRP A 492 20.75 5.80 -10.52
N GLY A 493 21.03 5.75 -11.82
CA GLY A 493 20.88 4.58 -12.65
C GLY A 493 22.04 3.57 -12.49
N TYR A 494 22.16 2.75 -13.51
CA TYR A 494 23.07 1.61 -13.57
C TYR A 494 24.56 1.95 -13.29
N ASP A 495 25.03 3.15 -13.65
CA ASP A 495 26.42 3.58 -13.43
C ASP A 495 26.89 3.49 -11.97
N ARG A 496 25.96 3.47 -11.03
CA ARG A 496 26.25 3.22 -9.60
C ARG A 496 26.79 1.83 -9.32
N LEU A 497 26.31 0.85 -10.08
CA LEU A 497 26.76 -0.53 -9.94
C LEU A 497 28.22 -0.70 -10.36
N ASP A 498 28.75 0.22 -11.13
CA ASP A 498 30.15 0.20 -11.57
C ASP A 498 31.15 0.83 -10.59
N GLY A 499 30.70 1.15 -9.37
CA GLY A 499 31.55 1.69 -8.32
C GLY A 499 31.73 3.21 -8.33
N LEU A 500 31.13 3.91 -9.31
CA LEU A 500 31.16 5.38 -9.39
C LEU A 500 30.32 6.05 -8.30
N TYR A 501 29.40 5.28 -7.70
CA TYR A 501 28.55 5.75 -6.63
C TYR A 501 29.32 6.28 -5.41
N ALA A 502 30.28 5.50 -4.91
CA ALA A 502 31.07 5.92 -3.76
C ALA A 502 31.87 7.21 -4.06
N GLU A 503 32.27 7.39 -5.31
CA GLU A 503 33.03 8.57 -5.77
C GLU A 503 32.10 9.77 -5.93
N HIS A 504 30.88 9.58 -6.43
CA HIS A 504 29.87 10.62 -6.57
C HIS A 504 29.40 11.15 -5.20
N VAL A 505 29.10 10.25 -4.26
CA VAL A 505 28.80 10.61 -2.86
C VAL A 505 29.95 11.34 -2.19
N LYS A 506 31.19 10.95 -2.49
CA LYS A 506 32.38 11.57 -1.95
C LYS A 506 32.60 12.98 -2.50
N GLN A 507 32.22 13.23 -3.78
CA GLN A 507 32.37 14.53 -4.44
C GLN A 507 31.26 15.51 -4.07
N HIS A 508 30.02 15.05 -3.94
CA HIS A 508 28.83 15.90 -3.82
C HIS A 508 28.17 15.84 -2.43
N GLY A 509 28.61 14.96 -1.55
CA GLY A 509 28.03 14.75 -0.22
C GLY A 509 26.71 13.97 -0.25
N LYS A 510 26.34 13.42 0.89
CA LYS A 510 25.14 12.58 1.04
C LYS A 510 23.83 13.38 0.88
N GLU A 511 23.82 14.62 1.33
CA GLU A 511 22.67 15.51 1.27
C GLU A 511 22.28 15.88 -0.16
N PHE A 512 23.25 16.04 -1.06
CA PHE A 512 23.01 16.29 -2.47
C PHE A 512 22.19 15.16 -3.13
N LEU A 513 22.46 13.94 -2.76
CA LEU A 513 21.74 12.78 -3.27
C LEU A 513 20.27 12.80 -2.86
N TYR A 514 20.00 13.09 -1.62
CA TYR A 514 18.62 13.17 -1.10
C TYR A 514 17.82 14.29 -1.78
N GLU A 515 18.40 15.48 -1.87
CA GLU A 515 17.75 16.62 -2.52
C GLU A 515 17.50 16.38 -4.00
N THR A 516 18.45 15.78 -4.73
CA THR A 516 18.30 15.54 -6.17
C THR A 516 17.25 14.49 -6.47
N SER A 517 17.25 13.35 -5.75
CA SER A 517 16.22 12.32 -5.94
C SER A 517 14.82 12.84 -5.62
N GLN A 518 14.65 13.59 -4.54
CA GLN A 518 13.36 14.17 -4.19
C GLN A 518 12.92 15.27 -5.16
N ASN A 519 13.83 16.10 -5.64
CA ASN A 519 13.49 17.15 -6.60
C ASN A 519 13.11 16.57 -7.97
N ASP A 520 13.77 15.52 -8.42
CA ASP A 520 13.46 14.88 -9.70
C ASP A 520 12.14 14.12 -9.64
N ILE A 521 11.88 13.40 -8.56
CA ILE A 521 10.60 12.75 -8.29
C ILE A 521 9.47 13.80 -8.13
N GLY A 522 9.73 14.89 -7.42
CA GLY A 522 8.79 15.97 -7.17
C GLY A 522 8.31 16.72 -8.41
N ARG A 523 8.96 16.54 -9.54
CA ARG A 523 8.57 17.11 -10.85
C ARG A 523 7.84 16.14 -11.74
N ALA A 524 7.69 14.88 -11.33
CA ALA A 524 7.02 13.89 -12.13
C ALA A 524 5.52 14.20 -12.20
N ASP A 525 5.02 14.51 -13.40
CA ASP A 525 3.60 14.68 -13.70
C ASP A 525 3.13 13.42 -14.43
N THR A 526 2.24 12.68 -13.80
CA THR A 526 1.70 11.43 -14.34
C THR A 526 0.28 11.63 -14.83
N GLU A 527 -0.02 10.97 -15.94
CA GLU A 527 -1.33 11.01 -16.57
C GLU A 527 -1.78 9.60 -16.94
N LEU A 528 -2.94 9.18 -16.42
CA LEU A 528 -3.58 7.95 -16.86
C LEU A 528 -4.09 8.15 -18.30
N ARG A 529 -3.59 7.32 -19.22
CA ARG A 529 -3.95 7.37 -20.65
C ARG A 529 -5.01 6.36 -21.01
N ALA A 530 -5.00 5.19 -20.36
CA ALA A 530 -5.99 4.16 -20.57
C ALA A 530 -6.14 3.29 -19.32
N TYR A 531 -7.34 2.82 -19.08
CA TYR A 531 -7.65 1.79 -18.11
C TYR A 531 -8.86 0.98 -18.61
N GLY A 532 -8.77 -0.34 -18.52
CA GLY A 532 -9.87 -1.21 -18.90
C GLY A 532 -9.76 -2.59 -18.28
N ASP A 533 -10.91 -3.09 -17.84
CA ASP A 533 -11.11 -4.47 -17.42
C ASP A 533 -12.16 -5.10 -18.35
N VAL A 534 -11.70 -6.01 -19.21
CA VAL A 534 -12.56 -6.71 -20.17
C VAL A 534 -12.63 -8.22 -19.87
N GLY A 535 -12.66 -8.54 -18.58
CA GLY A 535 -12.73 -9.92 -18.10
C GLY A 535 -11.35 -10.57 -18.06
N GLN A 536 -10.96 -11.35 -19.08
CA GLN A 536 -9.65 -12.02 -19.10
C GLN A 536 -8.47 -11.07 -19.35
N ILE A 537 -8.72 -9.85 -19.81
CA ILE A 537 -7.68 -8.86 -20.10
C ILE A 537 -7.87 -7.65 -19.21
N GLY A 538 -6.79 -7.25 -18.51
CA GLY A 538 -6.60 -5.91 -17.97
C GLY A 538 -5.73 -5.09 -18.92
N ILE A 539 -6.11 -3.85 -19.18
CA ILE A 539 -5.29 -2.90 -19.94
C ILE A 539 -5.11 -1.63 -19.15
N ILE A 540 -3.87 -1.15 -19.07
CA ILE A 540 -3.55 0.10 -18.42
C ILE A 540 -2.41 0.80 -19.14
N SER A 541 -2.53 2.11 -19.28
CA SER A 541 -1.46 2.96 -19.85
C SER A 541 -1.38 4.25 -19.08
N ALA A 542 -0.16 4.66 -18.75
CA ALA A 542 0.09 5.94 -18.11
C ALA A 542 1.34 6.61 -18.69
N LYS A 543 1.30 7.93 -18.75
CA LYS A 543 2.38 8.77 -19.25
C LYS A 543 2.98 9.55 -18.09
N LEU A 544 4.30 9.61 -18.05
CA LEU A 544 5.10 10.29 -17.05
C LEU A 544 5.98 11.31 -17.74
N LYS A 545 5.98 12.53 -17.27
CA LYS A 545 6.96 13.56 -17.64
C LYS A 545 7.97 13.67 -16.50
N THR A 546 9.01 12.86 -16.57
CA THR A 546 10.01 12.72 -15.50
C THR A 546 10.93 13.92 -15.40
N TYR A 547 11.34 14.45 -16.56
CA TYR A 547 12.21 15.62 -16.69
C TYR A 547 11.61 16.59 -17.71
N ASP A 548 12.06 17.82 -17.71
CA ASP A 548 11.53 18.85 -18.62
C ASP A 548 11.63 18.48 -20.11
N HIS A 549 12.53 17.55 -20.47
CA HIS A 549 12.84 17.18 -21.83
C HIS A 549 12.61 15.70 -22.17
N VAL A 550 12.13 14.89 -21.22
CA VAL A 550 11.88 13.46 -21.42
C VAL A 550 10.46 13.10 -21.02
N SER A 551 9.79 12.33 -21.84
CA SER A 551 8.54 11.66 -21.49
C SER A 551 8.68 10.15 -21.61
N GLN A 552 8.04 9.46 -20.69
CA GLN A 552 7.89 8.01 -20.66
C GLN A 552 6.42 7.66 -20.68
N GLN A 553 6.03 6.70 -21.52
CA GLN A 553 4.68 6.13 -21.47
C GLN A 553 4.81 4.62 -21.31
N ARG A 554 4.32 4.09 -20.20
CA ARG A 554 4.20 2.66 -19.97
C ARG A 554 2.78 2.21 -20.25
N SER A 555 2.67 1.12 -20.99
CA SER A 555 1.40 0.49 -21.33
C SER A 555 1.49 -1.00 -21.10
N VAL A 556 0.47 -1.55 -20.49
CA VAL A 556 0.43 -2.98 -20.14
C VAL A 556 -0.88 -3.60 -20.59
N VAL A 557 -0.77 -4.76 -21.22
CA VAL A 557 -1.87 -5.71 -21.43
C VAL A 557 -1.58 -6.94 -20.58
N TRP A 558 -2.45 -7.20 -19.63
CA TRP A 558 -2.30 -8.34 -18.71
C TRP A 558 -3.37 -9.41 -18.94
N PHE A 559 -2.94 -10.64 -19.18
CA PHE A 559 -3.81 -11.81 -19.34
C PHE A 559 -4.01 -12.46 -17.99
N ARG A 560 -5.15 -12.24 -17.41
CA ARG A 560 -5.50 -12.54 -16.03
C ARG A 560 -5.33 -14.02 -15.66
N ASP A 561 -5.86 -14.91 -16.49
CA ASP A 561 -5.81 -16.37 -16.29
C ASP A 561 -4.41 -16.97 -16.50
N LEU A 562 -3.62 -16.36 -17.38
CA LEU A 562 -2.26 -16.78 -17.68
C LEU A 562 -1.21 -16.16 -16.75
N GLY A 563 -1.55 -15.07 -16.09
CA GLY A 563 -0.58 -14.23 -15.35
C GLY A 563 0.43 -13.52 -16.26
N VAL A 564 0.25 -13.57 -17.58
CA VAL A 564 1.19 -13.01 -18.57
C VAL A 564 0.95 -11.52 -18.74
N ALA A 565 2.02 -10.72 -18.72
CA ALA A 565 1.99 -9.28 -18.99
C ALA A 565 2.77 -8.94 -20.26
N VAL A 566 2.16 -8.15 -21.14
CA VAL A 566 2.85 -7.48 -22.26
C VAL A 566 3.07 -6.04 -21.85
N VAL A 567 4.33 -5.65 -21.73
CA VAL A 567 4.76 -4.35 -21.21
C VAL A 567 5.47 -3.58 -22.32
N SER A 568 4.98 -2.40 -22.63
CA SER A 568 5.58 -1.47 -23.58
C SER A 568 5.95 -0.18 -22.87
N ASP A 569 7.21 0.24 -22.97
CA ASP A 569 7.69 1.54 -22.53
C ASP A 569 8.14 2.35 -23.74
N GLN A 570 7.46 3.45 -24.01
CA GLN A 570 7.82 4.42 -25.06
C GLN A 570 8.53 5.59 -24.41
N MET A 571 9.72 5.88 -24.93
CA MET A 571 10.60 6.93 -24.43
C MET A 571 10.80 7.98 -25.53
N GLU A 572 10.61 9.25 -25.19
CA GLU A 572 10.78 10.38 -26.08
C GLU A 572 11.60 11.49 -25.40
N SER A 573 12.57 12.05 -26.11
CA SER A 573 13.37 13.18 -25.67
C SER A 573 13.73 14.11 -26.82
N ASP A 574 14.07 15.35 -26.52
CA ASP A 574 14.62 16.31 -27.47
C ASP A 574 16.11 16.02 -27.84
N ARG A 575 16.74 15.08 -27.13
CA ARG A 575 18.17 14.70 -27.35
C ARG A 575 18.38 13.23 -27.09
N VAL A 576 19.51 12.67 -27.52
CA VAL A 576 19.92 11.30 -27.25
C VAL A 576 20.14 11.12 -25.75
N GLN A 577 19.50 10.10 -25.16
CA GLN A 577 19.57 9.73 -23.75
C GLN A 577 19.92 8.25 -23.59
N PRO A 578 20.62 7.86 -22.53
CA PRO A 578 20.73 6.47 -22.11
C PRO A 578 19.45 6.09 -21.35
N TYR A 579 18.63 5.25 -21.95
CA TYR A 579 17.46 4.65 -21.30
C TYR A 579 17.81 3.27 -20.79
N GLU A 580 17.42 2.99 -19.54
CA GLU A 580 17.68 1.74 -18.86
C GLU A 580 16.39 1.18 -18.29
N TRP A 581 15.91 0.10 -18.86
CA TRP A 581 14.75 -0.61 -18.40
C TRP A 581 15.15 -1.60 -17.30
N TYR A 582 14.64 -1.42 -16.09
CA TYR A 582 14.95 -2.23 -14.92
C TYR A 582 13.83 -3.21 -14.62
N LEU A 583 14.22 -4.44 -14.28
CA LEU A 583 13.35 -5.44 -13.70
C LEU A 583 14.12 -6.18 -12.61
N ASN A 584 13.42 -6.43 -11.50
CA ASN A 584 13.94 -7.18 -10.36
C ASN A 584 13.19 -8.51 -10.23
N PRO A 585 13.41 -9.50 -11.12
CA PRO A 585 12.78 -10.81 -10.99
C PRO A 585 13.31 -11.54 -9.75
N ALA A 586 12.39 -12.18 -9.02
CA ALA A 586 12.74 -13.06 -7.92
C ALA A 586 13.50 -14.29 -8.43
N GLY A 587 14.58 -14.66 -7.75
CA GLY A 587 15.44 -15.80 -8.11
C GLY A 587 16.65 -15.40 -8.98
N ASN A 588 17.32 -16.41 -9.51
CA ASN A 588 18.56 -16.29 -10.28
C ASN A 588 18.30 -16.29 -11.80
N LEU A 589 19.22 -15.77 -12.57
CA LEU A 589 19.23 -16.01 -14.02
C LEU A 589 19.56 -17.50 -14.29
N LEU A 590 18.61 -18.19 -14.90
CA LEU A 590 18.70 -19.64 -15.21
C LEU A 590 19.09 -19.90 -16.65
N ALA A 591 18.62 -19.07 -17.59
CA ALA A 591 18.91 -19.20 -19.01
C ALA A 591 18.93 -17.84 -19.71
N HIS A 592 19.78 -17.76 -20.76
CA HIS A 592 19.89 -16.60 -21.62
C HIS A 592 19.79 -17.06 -23.09
N GLY A 593 18.66 -16.83 -23.71
CA GLY A 593 18.36 -17.24 -25.09
C GLY A 593 17.45 -16.25 -25.79
N LYS A 594 16.41 -16.74 -26.49
CA LYS A 594 15.33 -15.89 -27.01
C LYS A 594 14.51 -15.23 -25.88
N ALA A 595 14.43 -15.90 -24.75
CA ALA A 595 13.95 -15.37 -23.49
C ALA A 595 15.09 -15.33 -22.48
N LEU A 596 15.00 -14.41 -21.52
CA LEU A 596 15.82 -14.38 -20.33
C LEU A 596 14.99 -15.05 -19.22
N THR A 597 15.42 -16.21 -18.75
CA THR A 597 14.70 -16.98 -17.74
C THR A 597 15.28 -16.72 -16.36
N PHE A 598 14.46 -16.24 -15.45
CA PHE A 598 14.78 -16.02 -14.04
C PHE A 598 13.96 -16.94 -13.16
N GLY A 599 14.40 -17.17 -11.93
CA GLY A 599 13.61 -17.90 -10.95
C GLY A 599 14.42 -18.87 -10.09
N ASP A 600 13.70 -19.85 -9.57
CA ASP A 600 14.17 -20.92 -8.70
C ASP A 600 13.35 -22.21 -8.94
N ASP A 601 13.38 -23.13 -7.95
CA ASP A 601 12.61 -24.38 -8.03
C ASP A 601 11.10 -24.18 -7.77
N VAL A 602 10.68 -23.01 -7.30
CA VAL A 602 9.28 -22.71 -6.96
C VAL A 602 8.55 -22.08 -8.13
N ALA A 603 9.12 -21.03 -8.71
CA ALA A 603 8.53 -20.34 -9.85
C ALA A 603 9.60 -19.66 -10.71
N ARG A 604 9.26 -19.46 -11.97
CA ARG A 604 10.14 -18.88 -12.99
C ARG A 604 9.44 -17.77 -13.74
N LEU A 605 10.24 -16.91 -14.37
CA LEU A 605 9.80 -15.83 -15.24
C LEU A 605 10.65 -15.86 -16.52
N ASP A 606 9.98 -16.01 -17.68
CA ASP A 606 10.59 -15.70 -18.96
C ASP A 606 10.31 -14.24 -19.31
N VAL A 607 11.37 -13.46 -19.49
CA VAL A 607 11.33 -12.11 -20.07
C VAL A 607 11.67 -12.24 -21.55
N VAL A 608 10.69 -11.94 -22.42
CA VAL A 608 10.82 -12.06 -23.87
C VAL A 608 10.85 -10.68 -24.50
N PRO A 609 12.02 -10.14 -24.86
CA PRO A 609 12.11 -8.91 -25.64
C PRO A 609 11.57 -9.10 -27.05
N ILE A 610 10.65 -8.23 -27.49
CA ILE A 610 10.01 -8.29 -28.80
C ILE A 610 10.74 -7.44 -29.83
N THR A 611 11.39 -6.36 -29.38
CA THR A 611 12.20 -5.46 -30.22
C THR A 611 13.69 -5.63 -29.93
N PRO A 612 14.28 -6.81 -30.20
CA PRO A 612 15.69 -7.02 -30.00
C PRO A 612 16.50 -6.34 -31.11
N GLY A 613 17.68 -5.88 -30.78
CA GLY A 613 18.66 -5.51 -31.81
C GLY A 613 19.60 -4.40 -31.41
N ASP A 614 19.15 -3.42 -30.66
CA ASP A 614 19.97 -2.26 -30.26
C ASP A 614 20.19 -2.18 -28.76
N GLU A 615 19.63 -3.14 -27.99
CA GLU A 615 19.75 -3.12 -26.53
C GLU A 615 20.95 -3.93 -26.03
N THR A 616 21.61 -3.36 -25.03
CA THR A 616 22.57 -4.10 -24.23
C THR A 616 21.86 -4.74 -23.06
N VAL A 617 21.98 -6.07 -22.96
CA VAL A 617 21.41 -6.83 -21.83
C VAL A 617 22.47 -7.01 -20.77
N GLN A 618 22.12 -6.69 -19.53
CA GLN A 618 22.98 -6.89 -18.39
C GLN A 618 22.19 -7.48 -17.22
N THR A 619 22.81 -8.39 -16.49
CA THR A 619 22.22 -8.99 -15.30
C THR A 619 23.19 -8.85 -14.14
N VAL A 620 22.64 -8.49 -12.97
CA VAL A 620 23.43 -8.30 -11.74
C VAL A 620 22.82 -9.17 -10.66
N PRO A 621 23.45 -10.31 -10.32
CA PRO A 621 22.93 -11.20 -9.30
C PRO A 621 23.05 -10.55 -7.93
N GLN A 622 22.18 -10.95 -7.05
CA GLN A 622 22.27 -10.58 -5.64
C GLN A 622 23.61 -11.03 -5.04
N GLY A 623 24.11 -10.24 -4.11
CA GLY A 623 25.44 -10.46 -3.51
C GLY A 623 26.59 -9.97 -4.39
N ASP A 624 26.31 -9.43 -5.59
CA ASP A 624 27.30 -8.71 -6.36
C ASP A 624 27.80 -7.50 -5.53
N PRO A 625 29.14 -7.32 -5.42
CA PRO A 625 29.68 -6.24 -4.60
C PRO A 625 29.33 -4.83 -5.12
N ARG A 626 28.78 -4.73 -6.31
CA ARG A 626 28.27 -3.49 -6.90
C ARG A 626 26.89 -3.09 -6.34
N LEU A 627 26.09 -4.05 -5.82
CA LEU A 627 24.85 -3.79 -5.11
C LEU A 627 25.14 -3.48 -3.64
N PRO A 628 24.36 -2.64 -2.98
CA PRO A 628 24.52 -2.39 -1.56
C PRO A 628 24.43 -3.68 -0.74
N PRO A 629 25.29 -3.86 0.28
CA PRO A 629 25.36 -5.11 1.05
C PRO A 629 24.14 -5.33 1.97
N TYR A 630 23.24 -4.39 2.07
CA TYR A 630 22.12 -4.43 3.01
C TYR A 630 20.81 -4.74 2.30
N TYR A 631 20.28 -5.92 2.63
CA TYR A 631 18.95 -6.31 2.18
C TYR A 631 18.08 -6.63 3.38
N PHE A 632 16.84 -6.12 3.40
CA PHE A 632 15.77 -6.49 4.32
C PHE A 632 16.12 -6.42 5.81
N GLY A 633 16.78 -5.35 6.25
CA GLY A 633 17.06 -5.09 7.65
C GLY A 633 18.09 -6.03 8.31
N LEU A 634 18.69 -6.96 7.56
CA LEU A 634 19.72 -7.84 8.08
C LEU A 634 21.10 -7.17 8.02
N ARG A 635 21.77 -7.04 9.15
CA ARG A 635 23.16 -6.60 9.20
C ARG A 635 24.07 -7.71 8.70
N PRO A 636 25.10 -7.43 7.88
CA PRO A 636 26.13 -8.40 7.50
C PRO A 636 26.84 -9.03 8.72
N THR A 637 26.85 -8.31 9.85
CA THR A 637 27.49 -8.73 11.10
C THR A 637 26.65 -9.71 11.93
N GLU A 638 25.38 -9.91 11.60
CA GLU A 638 24.46 -10.81 12.34
C GLU A 638 24.37 -12.20 11.70
N ALA A 639 24.96 -12.40 10.52
CA ALA A 639 25.05 -13.70 9.86
C ALA A 639 26.49 -14.24 9.92
N PRO A 640 26.85 -15.00 10.96
CA PRO A 640 28.12 -15.72 10.96
C PRO A 640 28.08 -16.81 9.87
N GLY A 641 28.74 -16.58 8.77
CA GLY A 641 28.80 -17.53 7.66
C GLY A 641 28.25 -17.09 6.32
N GLY A 642 27.81 -15.84 6.20
CA GLY A 642 27.27 -15.27 4.99
C GLY A 642 25.75 -15.03 5.05
N TRP A 643 25.29 -14.10 4.24
CA TRP A 643 23.89 -13.79 4.08
C TRP A 643 23.15 -15.02 3.50
N SER A 644 22.01 -15.34 4.07
CA SER A 644 21.10 -16.36 3.56
C SER A 644 19.72 -15.75 3.42
N PRO A 645 19.09 -15.79 2.23
CA PRO A 645 17.73 -15.29 2.05
C PRO A 645 16.78 -16.00 3.01
N LYS A 646 15.93 -15.23 3.68
CA LYS A 646 14.86 -15.77 4.53
C LYS A 646 13.65 -16.15 3.68
N ASN A 647 13.35 -15.36 2.69
CA ASN A 647 12.22 -15.50 1.80
C ASN A 647 12.70 -15.59 0.35
N ARG A 648 11.83 -16.06 -0.53
CA ARG A 648 12.13 -16.18 -1.95
C ARG A 648 12.47 -14.84 -2.59
N GLU A 649 11.73 -13.81 -2.25
CA GLU A 649 11.89 -12.45 -2.73
C GLU A 649 13.18 -11.77 -2.28
N ASP A 650 13.83 -12.29 -1.25
CA ASP A 650 15.16 -11.83 -0.82
C ASP A 650 16.26 -12.24 -1.81
N ASN A 651 15.99 -13.24 -2.65
CA ASN A 651 16.90 -13.68 -3.71
C ASN A 651 16.39 -13.19 -5.07
N PHE A 652 17.17 -12.37 -5.76
CA PHE A 652 16.78 -11.76 -7.03
C PHE A 652 17.98 -11.50 -7.93
N THR A 653 17.71 -11.23 -9.18
CA THR A 653 18.72 -10.78 -10.15
C THR A 653 18.21 -9.53 -10.86
N LEU A 654 18.88 -8.41 -10.72
CA LEU A 654 18.53 -7.19 -11.45
C LEU A 654 18.82 -7.41 -12.94
N LEU A 655 17.80 -7.22 -13.77
CA LEU A 655 17.91 -7.16 -15.23
C LEU A 655 17.92 -5.69 -15.66
N VAL A 656 18.88 -5.34 -16.54
CA VAL A 656 18.95 -4.04 -17.19
C VAL A 656 18.97 -4.23 -18.70
N LEU A 657 17.98 -3.63 -19.39
CA LEU A 657 17.99 -3.48 -20.84
C LEU A 657 18.30 -2.04 -21.18
N LYS A 658 19.41 -1.79 -21.90
CA LYS A 658 19.92 -0.44 -22.13
C LYS A 658 19.88 -0.06 -23.60
N LYS A 659 19.36 1.13 -23.90
CA LYS A 659 19.34 1.74 -25.25
C LYS A 659 19.80 3.20 -25.18
N ASN A 660 20.54 3.65 -26.22
CA ASN A 660 20.93 5.05 -26.38
C ASN A 660 20.21 5.61 -27.62
N ALA A 661 19.22 6.47 -27.39
CA ALA A 661 18.41 7.03 -28.47
C ALA A 661 17.79 8.37 -28.08
N GLN A 662 17.27 9.11 -29.05
CA GLN A 662 16.40 10.26 -28.81
C GLN A 662 14.99 9.78 -28.50
N SER A 663 14.50 8.79 -29.24
CA SER A 663 13.23 8.08 -29.04
C SER A 663 13.48 6.60 -29.14
N THR A 664 12.88 5.82 -28.27
CA THR A 664 12.97 4.35 -28.30
C THR A 664 11.76 3.70 -27.62
N ASP A 665 11.59 2.43 -27.86
CA ASP A 665 10.60 1.59 -27.20
C ASP A 665 11.26 0.34 -26.60
N PHE A 666 10.73 -0.12 -25.47
CA PHE A 666 10.98 -1.44 -24.90
C PHE A 666 9.66 -2.19 -24.91
N LEU A 667 9.55 -3.26 -25.69
CA LEU A 667 8.39 -4.12 -25.69
C LEU A 667 8.81 -5.51 -25.21
N ASN A 668 8.31 -5.89 -24.04
CA ASN A 668 8.66 -7.15 -23.37
C ASN A 668 7.41 -7.95 -23.03
N VAL A 669 7.50 -9.27 -23.13
CA VAL A 669 6.47 -10.16 -22.60
C VAL A 669 7.01 -10.87 -21.36
N LEU A 670 6.31 -10.76 -20.26
CA LEU A 670 6.60 -11.39 -18.98
C LEU A 670 5.73 -12.63 -18.83
N VAL A 671 6.36 -13.81 -18.84
CA VAL A 671 5.67 -15.09 -18.78
C VAL A 671 6.06 -15.82 -17.49
N PRO A 672 5.24 -15.76 -16.45
CA PRO A 672 5.49 -16.52 -15.22
C PRO A 672 5.01 -17.98 -15.34
N TYR A 673 5.70 -18.91 -14.67
CA TYR A 673 5.33 -20.33 -14.63
C TYR A 673 6.02 -21.07 -13.47
N GLU A 674 5.55 -22.28 -13.12
CA GLU A 674 6.12 -23.08 -12.02
C GLU A 674 7.20 -24.05 -12.48
N ASN A 675 6.98 -24.83 -13.54
CA ASN A 675 7.86 -25.92 -13.94
C ASN A 675 8.54 -25.65 -15.30
N ASP A 676 7.82 -25.88 -16.39
CA ASP A 676 8.28 -25.66 -17.75
C ASP A 676 7.58 -24.47 -18.36
N SER A 677 8.29 -23.71 -19.23
CA SER A 677 7.69 -22.59 -19.92
C SER A 677 6.44 -23.02 -20.69
N PRO A 678 5.28 -22.37 -20.43
CA PRO A 678 4.03 -22.74 -21.10
C PRO A 678 4.01 -22.38 -22.59
N PHE A 679 5.00 -21.60 -23.06
CA PHE A 679 5.03 -21.08 -24.42
C PHE A 679 6.38 -21.33 -25.12
N ALA A 680 6.30 -21.77 -26.39
CA ALA A 680 7.42 -21.69 -27.32
C ALA A 680 7.41 -20.31 -28.01
N VAL A 681 8.53 -19.62 -27.99
CA VAL A 681 8.67 -18.27 -28.58
C VAL A 681 9.23 -18.35 -29.97
N SER A 682 8.55 -17.75 -30.94
CA SER A 682 9.01 -17.61 -32.33
C SER A 682 8.86 -16.14 -32.78
N ALA A 683 9.76 -15.68 -33.64
CA ALA A 683 9.66 -14.35 -34.22
C ALA A 683 8.47 -14.25 -35.19
N MET A 684 7.78 -13.14 -35.20
CA MET A 684 6.72 -12.77 -36.12
C MET A 684 7.12 -11.46 -36.81
N GLY A 685 7.89 -11.61 -37.89
CA GLY A 685 8.55 -10.47 -38.55
C GLY A 685 9.70 -9.88 -37.71
N ALA A 686 10.07 -8.62 -38.00
CA ALA A 686 11.16 -7.93 -37.29
C ALA A 686 10.75 -7.31 -35.96
N LYS A 687 9.46 -7.08 -35.76
CA LYS A 687 8.91 -6.32 -34.61
C LYS A 687 7.77 -7.06 -33.91
N GLY A 688 7.73 -8.37 -33.99
CA GLY A 688 6.69 -9.16 -33.36
C GLY A 688 7.17 -10.54 -32.90
N ALA A 689 6.41 -11.11 -31.99
CA ALA A 689 6.59 -12.48 -31.51
C ALA A 689 5.27 -13.21 -31.42
N MET A 690 5.37 -14.52 -31.67
CA MET A 690 4.31 -15.49 -31.44
C MET A 690 4.73 -16.42 -30.30
N LEU A 691 3.96 -16.44 -29.24
CA LEU A 691 4.12 -17.32 -28.11
C LEU A 691 3.08 -18.43 -28.25
N THR A 692 3.52 -19.65 -28.58
CA THR A 692 2.66 -20.79 -28.85
C THR A 692 2.67 -21.74 -27.65
N GLY A 693 1.57 -21.85 -26.97
CA GLY A 693 1.30 -22.81 -25.92
C GLY A 693 0.49 -23.99 -26.42
N LYS A 694 0.07 -24.87 -25.52
CA LYS A 694 -0.72 -26.05 -25.84
C LYS A 694 -2.07 -25.71 -26.45
N ASP A 695 -2.81 -24.85 -25.81
CA ASP A 695 -4.19 -24.48 -26.17
C ASP A 695 -4.32 -22.97 -26.47
N THR A 696 -3.28 -22.17 -26.19
CA THR A 696 -3.30 -20.72 -26.33
C THR A 696 -2.11 -20.23 -27.14
N THR A 697 -2.34 -19.34 -28.08
CA THR A 697 -1.30 -18.59 -28.80
C THR A 697 -1.47 -17.11 -28.56
N LEU A 698 -0.38 -16.43 -28.19
CA LEU A 698 -0.34 -14.98 -28.09
C LEU A 698 0.47 -14.43 -29.25
N LEU A 699 -0.11 -13.48 -29.98
CA LEU A 699 0.55 -12.70 -31.03
C LEU A 699 0.79 -11.31 -30.47
N VAL A 700 2.04 -10.85 -30.50
CA VAL A 700 2.43 -9.53 -29.98
C VAL A 700 3.24 -8.82 -31.07
N THR A 701 2.90 -7.59 -31.39
CA THR A 701 3.64 -6.78 -32.39
C THR A 701 3.80 -5.35 -31.90
N SER A 702 4.97 -4.75 -32.15
CA SER A 702 5.15 -3.30 -32.09
C SER A 702 4.87 -2.68 -33.46
N GLY A 703 4.29 -1.49 -33.50
CA GLY A 703 3.77 -0.84 -34.70
C GLY A 703 4.65 -0.89 -35.98
N GLY A 704 4.02 -0.99 -37.13
CA GLY A 704 4.59 -1.03 -38.46
C GLY A 704 3.86 -2.00 -39.38
N ASN A 705 3.71 -1.64 -40.66
CA ASN A 705 2.85 -2.31 -41.63
C ASN A 705 3.45 -3.60 -42.25
N ASP A 706 4.49 -4.21 -41.68
CA ASP A 706 5.23 -5.31 -42.31
C ASP A 706 4.74 -6.71 -41.93
N HIS A 707 3.56 -6.86 -41.29
CA HIS A 707 3.16 -8.12 -40.68
C HIS A 707 2.01 -8.81 -41.41
N VAL A 708 2.26 -9.99 -41.88
CA VAL A 708 1.26 -10.83 -42.55
C VAL A 708 0.22 -11.42 -41.55
N THR A 709 0.58 -11.50 -40.26
CA THR A 709 -0.26 -12.20 -39.28
C THR A 709 -1.03 -11.24 -38.38
N LEU A 710 -0.36 -10.29 -37.72
CA LEU A 710 -0.99 -9.24 -36.90
C LEU A 710 -0.39 -7.91 -37.29
N SER A 711 -1.22 -6.96 -37.74
CA SER A 711 -0.80 -5.65 -38.16
C SER A 711 -1.54 -4.53 -37.46
N THR A 712 -0.85 -3.44 -37.22
CA THR A 712 -1.39 -2.26 -36.55
C THR A 712 -0.63 -0.99 -36.96
N ASP A 713 -1.33 0.15 -36.97
CA ASP A 713 -0.73 1.47 -37.02
C ASP A 713 -0.43 2.05 -35.61
N GLY A 714 -0.83 1.28 -34.57
CA GLY A 714 -0.60 1.64 -33.17
C GLY A 714 0.83 1.37 -32.69
N SER A 715 1.10 1.76 -31.46
CA SER A 715 2.41 1.54 -30.81
C SER A 715 2.70 0.07 -30.58
N PHE A 716 1.69 -0.69 -30.18
CA PHE A 716 1.72 -2.15 -30.17
C PHE A 716 0.31 -2.73 -30.20
N ALA A 717 0.22 -4.00 -30.51
CA ALA A 717 -1.00 -4.76 -30.47
C ALA A 717 -0.77 -6.19 -30.01
N VAL A 718 -1.83 -6.78 -29.46
CA VAL A 718 -1.84 -8.15 -28.96
C VAL A 718 -3.10 -8.84 -29.46
N ALA A 719 -2.98 -10.11 -29.89
CA ALA A 719 -4.12 -10.99 -30.12
C ALA A 719 -3.89 -12.34 -29.43
N ARG A 720 -4.95 -12.84 -28.80
CA ARG A 720 -4.99 -14.17 -28.17
C ARG A 720 -5.89 -15.08 -28.97
N LEU A 721 -5.36 -16.24 -29.31
CA LEU A 721 -6.10 -17.31 -29.92
C LEU A 721 -6.16 -18.49 -28.94
N ASP A 722 -7.35 -18.93 -28.59
CA ASP A 722 -7.58 -20.11 -27.79
C ASP A 722 -8.08 -21.23 -28.72
N GLN A 723 -7.36 -22.37 -28.73
CA GLN A 723 -7.60 -23.49 -29.65
C GLN A 723 -7.67 -23.05 -31.14
N GLY A 724 -6.84 -22.06 -31.49
CA GLY A 724 -6.76 -21.51 -32.85
C GLY A 724 -7.85 -20.46 -33.19
N SER A 725 -8.77 -20.19 -32.32
CA SER A 725 -9.83 -19.20 -32.50
C SER A 725 -9.52 -17.93 -31.74
N LEU A 726 -9.77 -16.76 -32.35
CA LEU A 726 -9.58 -15.47 -31.70
C LEU A 726 -10.51 -15.36 -30.48
N SER A 727 -9.92 -15.14 -29.30
CA SER A 727 -10.68 -14.99 -28.04
C SER A 727 -10.63 -13.58 -27.49
N SER A 728 -9.51 -12.87 -27.69
CA SER A 728 -9.38 -11.50 -27.25
C SER A 728 -8.25 -10.80 -27.99
N TYR A 729 -8.29 -9.45 -27.99
CA TYR A 729 -7.26 -8.62 -28.61
C TYR A 729 -7.20 -7.23 -27.98
N ALA A 730 -6.06 -6.56 -28.14
CA ALA A 730 -5.88 -5.20 -27.69
C ALA A 730 -5.03 -4.40 -28.69
N LEU A 731 -5.36 -3.11 -28.79
CA LEU A 731 -4.64 -2.12 -29.57
C LEU A 731 -4.21 -1.00 -28.62
N HIS A 732 -2.96 -0.60 -28.68
CA HIS A 732 -2.45 0.52 -27.93
C HIS A 732 -2.09 1.68 -28.86
N HIS A 733 -2.66 2.84 -28.62
CA HIS A 733 -2.39 4.10 -29.28
C HIS A 733 -2.38 4.00 -30.80
N GLY A 734 -3.51 3.62 -31.39
CA GLY A 734 -3.66 3.38 -32.82
C GLY A 734 -5.09 3.61 -33.32
N PHE A 735 -5.27 3.42 -34.64
CA PHE A 735 -6.57 3.54 -35.31
C PHE A 735 -7.02 2.23 -35.95
N ASN A 736 -6.06 1.33 -36.28
CA ASN A 736 -6.36 0.11 -36.98
C ASN A 736 -5.63 -1.09 -36.38
N LEU A 737 -6.34 -2.22 -36.32
CA LEU A 737 -5.81 -3.51 -35.95
C LEU A 737 -6.39 -4.57 -36.87
N GLU A 738 -5.52 -5.37 -37.48
CA GLU A 738 -5.89 -6.46 -38.37
C GLU A 738 -5.20 -7.78 -37.98
N LEU A 739 -5.88 -8.89 -38.18
CA LEU A 739 -5.33 -10.24 -38.06
C LEU A 739 -5.41 -10.94 -39.45
N GLY A 740 -4.27 -11.09 -40.09
CA GLY A 740 -4.24 -11.48 -41.49
C GLY A 740 -4.93 -10.42 -42.34
N ASN A 741 -6.03 -10.82 -43.03
CA ASN A 741 -6.85 -9.90 -43.83
C ASN A 741 -8.15 -9.50 -43.11
N GLU A 742 -8.30 -9.84 -41.85
CA GLU A 742 -9.51 -9.57 -41.07
C GLU A 742 -9.30 -8.33 -40.20
N GLU A 743 -10.16 -7.32 -40.38
CA GLU A 743 -10.21 -6.12 -39.54
C GLU A 743 -10.74 -6.51 -38.15
N LEU A 744 -9.93 -6.25 -37.11
CA LEU A 744 -10.32 -6.48 -35.73
C LEU A 744 -10.83 -5.22 -35.06
N MET A 745 -10.19 -4.10 -35.33
CA MET A 745 -10.57 -2.80 -34.77
C MET A 745 -10.25 -1.68 -35.76
N LYS A 746 -11.17 -0.72 -35.88
CA LYS A 746 -11.01 0.52 -36.64
C LYS A 746 -11.61 1.68 -35.89
N VAL A 747 -10.92 2.79 -35.89
CA VAL A 747 -11.36 4.04 -35.24
C VAL A 747 -11.43 5.16 -36.28
N GLU A 748 -12.56 5.85 -36.31
CA GLU A 748 -12.79 7.00 -37.20
C GLU A 748 -13.26 8.20 -36.38
N LEU A 749 -12.57 9.34 -36.55
CA LEU A 749 -12.99 10.58 -35.94
C LEU A 749 -14.18 11.15 -36.75
N LEU A 750 -15.31 11.40 -36.08
CA LEU A 750 -16.51 11.95 -36.69
C LEU A 750 -16.52 13.46 -36.70
N SER A 751 -15.72 14.12 -35.88
CA SER A 751 -15.56 15.55 -35.81
C SER A 751 -14.06 15.90 -35.85
N LYS A 752 -13.73 17.01 -36.53
CA LYS A 752 -12.34 17.48 -36.51
C LYS A 752 -12.03 17.97 -35.11
N PRO A 753 -10.96 17.41 -34.48
CA PRO A 753 -10.55 17.88 -33.17
C PRO A 753 -10.11 19.35 -33.27
N TRP A 754 -10.37 20.09 -32.21
CA TRP A 754 -9.74 21.36 -31.98
C TRP A 754 -8.24 21.11 -31.75
N GLU A 755 -7.43 21.31 -32.81
CA GLU A 755 -5.97 21.21 -32.63
C GLU A 755 -5.52 22.31 -31.67
N PRO A 756 -4.64 22.02 -30.74
CA PRO A 756 -3.66 20.90 -30.58
C PRO A 756 -3.93 19.96 -29.35
N PHE A 757 -5.14 19.81 -28.90
CA PHE A 757 -5.46 19.34 -27.55
C PHE A 757 -5.92 17.89 -27.46
N PHE A 758 -6.00 17.17 -28.55
CA PHE A 758 -6.58 15.84 -28.58
C PHE A 758 -5.63 14.82 -29.20
N ASP A 759 -5.30 13.80 -28.44
CA ASP A 759 -4.68 12.58 -28.95
C ASP A 759 -5.79 11.65 -29.44
N SER A 760 -5.95 11.57 -30.75
CA SER A 760 -7.06 10.86 -31.37
C SER A 760 -6.88 9.36 -31.45
N ALA A 761 -5.69 8.86 -31.12
CA ALA A 761 -5.39 7.43 -31.14
C ALA A 761 -6.09 6.72 -29.96
N VAL A 762 -6.65 5.56 -30.20
CA VAL A 762 -7.33 4.77 -29.19
C VAL A 762 -6.39 3.78 -28.53
N THR A 763 -6.56 3.57 -27.23
CA THR A 763 -6.11 2.37 -26.56
C THR A 763 -7.35 1.55 -26.21
N GLY A 764 -7.46 0.34 -26.73
CA GLY A 764 -8.65 -0.47 -26.58
C GLY A 764 -8.35 -1.95 -26.45
N ALA A 765 -9.20 -2.66 -25.71
CA ALA A 765 -9.18 -4.09 -25.56
C ALA A 765 -10.58 -4.67 -25.74
N VAL A 766 -10.66 -5.86 -26.33
CA VAL A 766 -11.89 -6.60 -26.56
C VAL A 766 -11.72 -8.04 -26.12
N SER A 767 -12.62 -8.53 -25.27
CA SER A 767 -12.79 -9.94 -24.95
C SER A 767 -14.04 -10.48 -25.58
N LEU A 768 -13.87 -11.36 -26.56
CA LEU A 768 -14.97 -12.02 -27.25
C LEU A 768 -15.65 -13.06 -26.36
N ALA A 769 -14.88 -13.69 -25.48
CA ALA A 769 -15.37 -14.69 -24.53
C ALA A 769 -16.27 -14.08 -23.44
N GLU A 770 -15.90 -12.88 -22.96
CA GLU A 770 -16.62 -12.18 -21.88
C GLU A 770 -17.65 -11.17 -22.40
N HIS A 771 -17.73 -10.98 -23.72
CA HIS A 771 -18.59 -9.98 -24.35
C HIS A 771 -18.38 -8.56 -23.77
N ARG A 772 -17.10 -8.17 -23.63
CA ARG A 772 -16.69 -6.88 -23.06
C ARG A 772 -15.65 -6.19 -23.93
N ALA A 773 -15.73 -4.89 -23.96
CA ALA A 773 -14.71 -4.04 -24.56
C ALA A 773 -14.45 -2.80 -23.67
N SER A 774 -13.23 -2.31 -23.76
CA SER A 774 -12.84 -1.02 -23.16
C SER A 774 -12.11 -0.20 -24.19
N PHE A 775 -12.47 1.09 -24.30
CA PHE A 775 -11.83 2.04 -25.19
C PHE A 775 -11.48 3.30 -24.42
N SER A 776 -10.23 3.72 -24.50
CA SER A 776 -9.72 4.91 -23.86
C SER A 776 -9.22 5.88 -24.92
N PHE A 777 -9.73 7.09 -24.88
CA PHE A 777 -9.33 8.23 -25.69
C PHE A 777 -8.69 9.23 -24.74
N PRO A 778 -7.34 9.35 -24.73
CA PRO A 778 -6.68 10.21 -23.77
C PRO A 778 -7.04 11.67 -24.02
N LEU A 779 -7.44 12.33 -22.95
CA LEU A 779 -7.61 13.78 -22.93
C LEU A 779 -6.23 14.43 -22.76
N SER A 780 -5.99 15.55 -23.46
CA SER A 780 -4.73 16.30 -23.33
C SER A 780 -4.58 16.81 -21.87
N PRO A 781 -3.34 16.96 -21.36
CA PRO A 781 -3.09 17.57 -20.05
C PRO A 781 -3.70 18.95 -19.84
N MET A 782 -3.93 19.71 -20.92
CA MET A 782 -4.66 20.98 -20.83
C MET A 782 -6.12 20.82 -20.45
N ASP A 783 -6.74 19.65 -20.68
CA ASP A 783 -8.13 19.42 -20.31
C ASP A 783 -8.32 19.30 -18.80
N LYS A 784 -7.28 18.94 -18.04
CA LYS A 784 -7.29 19.05 -16.56
C LYS A 784 -7.45 20.51 -16.11
N GLY A 785 -6.95 21.47 -16.87
CA GLY A 785 -7.16 22.92 -16.66
C GLY A 785 -8.50 23.42 -17.21
N LEU A 786 -8.98 22.88 -18.33
CA LEU A 786 -10.23 23.27 -18.96
C LEU A 786 -11.47 22.74 -18.21
N ILE A 787 -11.38 21.59 -17.55
CA ILE A 787 -12.44 21.12 -16.65
C ILE A 787 -12.60 22.09 -15.47
N MET A 788 -11.53 22.75 -15.03
CA MET A 788 -11.57 23.81 -14.02
C MET A 788 -11.95 25.20 -14.59
N PHE A 789 -11.73 25.42 -15.87
CA PHE A 789 -12.04 26.65 -16.59
C PHE A 789 -12.87 26.32 -17.83
N SER A 790 -14.08 25.77 -17.62
CA SER A 790 -15.06 25.82 -18.70
C SER A 790 -15.15 27.28 -19.13
N PRO A 791 -14.77 27.65 -20.35
CA PRO A 791 -14.96 29.03 -20.81
C PRO A 791 -16.43 29.31 -20.61
N LYS A 792 -16.78 30.40 -19.95
CA LYS A 792 -18.17 30.84 -19.87
C LYS A 792 -18.61 31.01 -21.32
N VAL A 793 -19.36 30.03 -21.80
CA VAL A 793 -20.01 30.12 -23.11
C VAL A 793 -20.89 31.35 -23.03
N LYS A 794 -20.64 32.34 -23.87
CA LYS A 794 -21.43 33.54 -23.88
C LYS A 794 -22.86 33.14 -24.24
N GLU A 795 -23.81 33.78 -23.57
CA GLU A 795 -25.23 33.55 -23.82
C GLU A 795 -25.51 33.71 -25.32
N GLY A 796 -25.90 32.63 -26.03
CA GLY A 796 -26.13 32.59 -27.45
C GLY A 796 -25.06 31.90 -28.31
N GLU A 797 -23.93 31.44 -27.73
CA GLU A 797 -22.99 30.57 -28.43
C GLU A 797 -23.40 29.09 -28.22
N GLU A 798 -23.41 28.31 -29.32
CA GLU A 798 -23.65 26.87 -29.25
C GLU A 798 -22.54 26.22 -28.39
N GLN A 799 -22.93 25.42 -27.43
CA GLN A 799 -21.96 24.60 -26.70
C GLN A 799 -21.23 23.72 -27.72
N PRO A 800 -19.88 23.64 -27.67
CA PRO A 800 -19.15 22.71 -28.52
C PRO A 800 -19.69 21.30 -28.25
N LEU A 801 -20.11 20.61 -29.31
CA LEU A 801 -20.55 19.23 -29.21
C LEU A 801 -19.40 18.38 -28.64
N PRO A 802 -19.71 17.43 -27.77
CA PRO A 802 -18.70 16.50 -27.28
C PRO A 802 -18.05 15.80 -28.48
N LEU A 803 -16.72 15.65 -28.42
CA LEU A 803 -16.00 15.00 -29.47
C LEU A 803 -16.46 13.55 -29.58
N GLN A 804 -16.89 13.12 -30.76
CA GLN A 804 -17.43 11.79 -31.03
C GLN A 804 -16.48 11.00 -31.93
N VAL A 805 -16.35 9.73 -31.60
CA VAL A 805 -15.49 8.76 -32.29
C VAL A 805 -16.34 7.55 -32.66
N ALA A 806 -16.28 7.13 -33.92
CA ALA A 806 -16.81 5.84 -34.32
C ALA A 806 -15.77 4.75 -34.09
N VAL A 807 -16.10 3.76 -33.27
CA VAL A 807 -15.27 2.59 -33.02
C VAL A 807 -15.93 1.37 -33.60
N SER A 808 -15.26 0.78 -34.58
CA SER A 808 -15.63 -0.52 -35.13
C SER A 808 -14.76 -1.60 -34.49
N PHE A 809 -15.38 -2.65 -33.97
CA PHE A 809 -14.67 -3.76 -33.38
C PHE A 809 -15.33 -5.11 -33.74
N ARG A 810 -14.50 -6.13 -33.86
CA ARG A 810 -14.96 -7.48 -34.25
C ARG A 810 -15.62 -8.18 -33.08
N VAL A 811 -16.76 -8.82 -33.37
CA VAL A 811 -17.46 -9.75 -32.47
C VAL A 811 -17.81 -11.03 -33.22
N ASN A 812 -18.08 -12.11 -32.50
CA ASN A 812 -18.35 -13.40 -33.12
C ASN A 812 -19.72 -13.45 -33.83
N GLU A 813 -20.72 -12.79 -33.21
CA GLU A 813 -22.11 -12.81 -33.68
C GLU A 813 -22.72 -11.41 -33.48
N LYS A 814 -23.77 -11.13 -34.23
CA LYS A 814 -24.50 -9.85 -34.08
C LYS A 814 -25.04 -9.70 -32.66
N PRO A 815 -24.63 -8.68 -31.89
CA PRO A 815 -25.20 -8.41 -30.59
C PRO A 815 -26.70 -8.14 -30.66
N LYS A 816 -27.44 -8.56 -29.67
CA LYS A 816 -28.84 -8.14 -29.48
C LYS A 816 -28.91 -6.73 -28.90
N ARG A 817 -27.97 -6.44 -28.03
CA ARG A 817 -27.90 -5.16 -27.32
C ARG A 817 -26.44 -4.86 -26.96
N ILE A 818 -26.07 -3.58 -26.99
CA ILE A 818 -24.79 -3.07 -26.46
C ILE A 818 -25.12 -2.02 -25.42
N VAL A 819 -24.40 -2.06 -24.31
CA VAL A 819 -24.59 -1.14 -23.19
C VAL A 819 -23.25 -0.54 -22.81
N ALA A 820 -23.19 0.80 -22.72
CA ALA A 820 -22.10 1.48 -22.10
C ALA A 820 -22.27 1.48 -20.57
N LEU A 821 -21.18 1.24 -19.87
CA LEU A 821 -21.11 1.40 -18.42
C LEU A 821 -20.61 2.82 -18.15
N ARG A 822 -21.39 3.61 -17.42
CA ARG A 822 -20.97 4.94 -16.93
C ARG A 822 -20.99 4.95 -15.42
N SER A 823 -20.01 5.61 -14.80
CA SER A 823 -20.06 5.92 -13.38
C SER A 823 -21.29 6.79 -13.06
N ALA A 824 -22.06 6.39 -12.04
CA ALA A 824 -23.28 7.06 -11.63
C ALA A 824 -23.08 8.33 -10.79
N THR A 825 -21.86 8.74 -10.54
CA THR A 825 -21.59 9.95 -9.76
C THR A 825 -21.98 11.18 -10.57
N GLU A 826 -23.04 11.88 -10.14
CA GLU A 826 -23.32 13.23 -10.60
C GLU A 826 -22.11 14.12 -10.33
N THR A 827 -21.77 14.96 -11.29
CA THR A 827 -20.73 15.96 -11.07
C THR A 827 -21.20 16.90 -9.98
N PRO A 828 -20.48 17.08 -8.88
CA PRO A 828 -20.76 18.15 -7.93
C PRO A 828 -20.79 19.47 -8.69
N LYS A 829 -21.80 20.29 -8.45
CA LYS A 829 -21.85 21.63 -9.05
C LYS A 829 -20.73 22.46 -8.46
N LEU A 830 -20.00 23.19 -9.31
CA LEU A 830 -18.86 24.05 -8.95
C LEU A 830 -19.18 25.14 -7.91
N ASP A 831 -20.46 25.41 -7.68
CA ASP A 831 -21.00 26.40 -6.76
C ASP A 831 -21.50 25.80 -5.44
N ASP A 832 -21.31 24.49 -5.21
CA ASP A 832 -21.58 23.88 -3.91
C ASP A 832 -20.54 24.37 -2.88
N PRO A 833 -20.95 25.04 -1.79
CA PRO A 833 -20.03 25.50 -0.76
C PRO A 833 -19.29 24.38 -0.02
N ALA A 834 -19.73 23.12 -0.13
CA ALA A 834 -19.00 21.93 0.34
C ALA A 834 -17.89 21.51 -0.62
N PHE A 835 -17.81 22.13 -1.79
CA PHE A 835 -16.83 21.84 -2.82
C PHE A 835 -15.52 22.55 -2.51
N ASP A 836 -14.69 21.96 -1.67
CA ASP A 836 -13.29 22.33 -1.57
C ASP A 836 -12.56 21.81 -2.83
N ARG A 837 -11.67 22.62 -3.41
CA ARG A 837 -10.89 22.29 -4.61
C ARG A 837 -10.10 21.00 -4.50
N LEU A 838 -9.90 20.52 -3.29
CA LEU A 838 -9.22 19.26 -2.95
C LEU A 838 -10.16 18.03 -2.97
N THR A 839 -11.48 18.24 -3.08
CA THR A 839 -12.49 17.18 -2.95
C THR A 839 -13.23 16.86 -4.25
N VAL A 840 -12.67 17.19 -5.43
CA VAL A 840 -13.29 16.81 -6.70
C VAL A 840 -13.25 15.30 -6.85
N PRO A 841 -14.38 14.58 -6.71
CA PRO A 841 -14.41 13.16 -7.00
C PRO A 841 -14.03 12.97 -8.47
N TRP A 842 -13.09 12.08 -8.73
CA TRP A 842 -12.69 11.77 -10.09
C TRP A 842 -13.87 11.11 -10.84
N LYS A 843 -14.39 11.75 -11.88
CA LYS A 843 -15.58 11.33 -12.63
C LYS A 843 -15.51 9.96 -13.31
N ASN A 844 -14.31 9.40 -13.46
CA ASN A 844 -14.05 8.19 -14.23
C ASN A 844 -13.57 7.02 -13.36
N ASP A 845 -13.77 7.07 -12.05
CA ASP A 845 -13.48 5.93 -11.19
C ASP A 845 -14.53 4.82 -11.45
N PRO A 846 -14.16 3.70 -12.06
CA PRO A 846 -15.05 2.59 -12.29
C PRO A 846 -15.50 1.89 -11.00
N HIS A 847 -14.86 2.18 -9.85
CA HIS A 847 -15.08 1.49 -8.59
C HIS A 847 -16.02 2.20 -7.61
N GLN A 848 -16.52 3.39 -7.92
CA GLN A 848 -17.56 4.03 -7.10
C GLN A 848 -18.96 3.43 -7.37
N GLY A 849 -19.07 2.15 -7.21
CA GLY A 849 -20.21 1.34 -6.81
C GLY A 849 -21.51 1.35 -7.62
N HIS A 850 -21.76 2.33 -8.49
CA HIS A 850 -23.02 2.41 -9.25
C HIS A 850 -22.76 2.77 -10.71
N TYR A 851 -22.82 1.76 -11.57
CA TYR A 851 -22.78 1.99 -13.02
C TYR A 851 -24.16 2.17 -13.57
N LEU A 852 -24.40 3.30 -14.23
CA LEU A 852 -25.54 3.45 -15.13
C LEU A 852 -25.26 2.64 -16.40
N ARG A 853 -26.22 1.84 -16.80
CA ARG A 853 -26.20 1.07 -18.04
C ARG A 853 -26.96 1.84 -19.09
N GLU A 854 -26.27 2.48 -20.02
CA GLU A 854 -26.90 3.19 -21.12
C GLU A 854 -26.86 2.33 -22.38
N PRO A 855 -28.00 2.02 -22.99
CA PRO A 855 -28.03 1.33 -24.28
C PRO A 855 -27.38 2.21 -25.34
N LEU A 856 -26.56 1.62 -26.19
CA LEU A 856 -25.94 2.26 -27.33
C LEU A 856 -26.56 1.77 -28.62
N ASP A 857 -26.81 2.71 -29.53
CA ASP A 857 -27.10 2.40 -30.92
C ASP A 857 -25.82 1.88 -31.60
N PHE A 858 -25.97 0.87 -32.44
CA PHE A 858 -24.85 0.29 -33.18
C PHE A 858 -25.27 -0.11 -34.60
N THR A 859 -24.28 -0.14 -35.47
CA THR A 859 -24.41 -0.79 -36.78
C THR A 859 -23.70 -2.13 -36.79
N TRP A 860 -24.15 -3.04 -37.65
CA TRP A 860 -23.56 -4.38 -37.80
C TRP A 860 -23.23 -4.66 -39.25
N ASP A 861 -21.98 -4.94 -39.52
CA ASP A 861 -21.48 -5.48 -40.79
C ASP A 861 -21.38 -7.00 -40.66
N ALA A 862 -22.31 -7.71 -41.32
CA ALA A 862 -22.36 -9.19 -41.21
C ALA A 862 -21.23 -9.91 -41.97
N GLU A 863 -20.69 -9.28 -43.03
CA GLU A 863 -19.60 -9.85 -43.84
C GLU A 863 -18.27 -9.76 -43.07
N LYS A 864 -18.00 -8.63 -42.45
CA LYS A 864 -16.78 -8.40 -41.65
C LYS A 864 -16.92 -8.82 -40.20
N LYS A 865 -18.11 -9.12 -39.72
CA LYS A 865 -18.46 -9.34 -38.30
C LYS A 865 -18.05 -8.17 -37.40
N LEU A 866 -18.23 -6.94 -37.88
CA LEU A 866 -17.91 -5.73 -37.15
C LEU A 866 -19.15 -5.06 -36.57
N VAL A 867 -19.03 -4.66 -35.34
CA VAL A 867 -19.95 -3.74 -34.68
C VAL A 867 -19.33 -2.34 -34.71
N THR A 868 -20.10 -1.34 -35.07
CA THR A 868 -19.66 0.05 -34.96
C THR A 868 -20.56 0.80 -33.99
N VAL A 869 -19.97 1.42 -33.00
CA VAL A 869 -20.61 2.30 -32.02
C VAL A 869 -20.01 3.70 -32.09
N ILE A 870 -20.80 4.71 -31.72
CA ILE A 870 -20.35 6.09 -31.59
C ILE A 870 -20.12 6.35 -30.09
N LEU A 871 -18.94 6.76 -29.73
CA LEU A 871 -18.54 7.02 -28.34
C LEU A 871 -18.07 8.47 -28.17
N ASP A 872 -18.41 9.03 -27.04
CA ASP A 872 -17.78 10.27 -26.58
C ASP A 872 -16.36 9.94 -26.07
N VAL A 873 -15.46 10.89 -26.11
CA VAL A 873 -14.08 10.72 -25.60
C VAL A 873 -14.03 10.40 -24.10
N GLY A 874 -12.91 9.86 -23.64
CA GLY A 874 -12.66 9.39 -22.26
C GLY A 874 -12.56 7.87 -22.22
N ILE A 875 -12.64 7.30 -21.03
CA ILE A 875 -12.63 5.85 -20.83
C ILE A 875 -14.06 5.33 -20.92
N ARG A 876 -14.29 4.36 -21.82
CA ARG A 876 -15.60 3.75 -22.05
C ARG A 876 -15.50 2.24 -21.98
N GLN A 877 -16.33 1.67 -21.13
CA GLN A 877 -16.49 0.20 -21.05
C GLN A 877 -17.80 -0.20 -21.65
N LEU A 878 -17.79 -1.24 -22.48
CA LEU A 878 -18.94 -1.78 -23.17
C LEU A 878 -19.18 -3.22 -22.78
N VAL A 879 -20.46 -3.57 -22.69
CA VAL A 879 -20.89 -4.97 -22.53
C VAL A 879 -21.97 -5.22 -23.57
N TRP A 880 -21.95 -6.42 -24.19
CA TRP A 880 -22.99 -6.81 -25.14
C TRP A 880 -23.59 -8.19 -24.85
N GLU A 881 -24.85 -8.39 -25.33
CA GLU A 881 -25.62 -9.63 -25.21
C GLU A 881 -25.98 -10.21 -26.59
#